data_46b2a7b43c5af1d8e3241d8ad26f15e0
#
_entry.id   46b2a7b43c5af1d8e3241d8ad26f15e0
#
_cell.length_a   1.000
_cell.length_b   1.000
_cell.length_c   1.000
_cell.angle_alpha   90.00
_cell.angle_beta   90.00
_cell.angle_gamma   90.00
#
_symmetry.space_group_name_H-M   'P 1'
#
loop_
_entity.id
_entity.type
_entity.pdbx_description
1 polymer ?
#
loop_
_entity_poly.entity_id
_entity_poly.type
_entity_poly.pdbx_seq_one_letter_code
_entity_poly.pdbx_strand_id
1 'polypeptide(L)'
;MEDVDEVDNAAAVNSVDRDFASDIRRRITEFESRKSFGSLLSAPKMIRRELQEMSFFGILTAVPALTVVICLLVTAFLAYHSGIVDGMKDEASMNVNGDLAAFLPEGSEVAANIQEVEEDWTTNVMIIYVESGRNNITNRDILMQMDQIEAALNSVPSDDGEDDEIIYILSISSVVKEINSSAPRVADAFVRNAGQACPVGVCDWLAENASEIILDNGDIVGGYNIPEEQDRIDQIIGELPPNAQDKLVRDVGEKKNGTFVDTEAGYWNRAVIIVGVAENDKNGDGIPDVSTSELIKRTQKRISEISMANHWGGIDKNGNCIDDETTVEEELCLMMTLTGPTPITNAVTEYTFILFWDIFPVGVVAVAGVLFLFHCDLFQTGRIRWEQGIKVVIIAGLPTLCSVFATLGLIGFTDYEVTMTVIIVGPIILALGVSYGLHITNRYAESKGTPKEKMALALQSTGRAVFLSAVTTVIGFISLILTPMAPIKTVGVSLAGGIIIVYLYTMIMVPNLTMLLDLKKPSHDPPKVFIVAVRAPIRWSRIAVTGFILLMMASALIYQPQINENVDLLEMAPQEDTPAVEKMITYSQEFDGGQVGMILVKSDIAAEPEFLTPGDNEAQKDPFNNLYKIENLSDMVNNVDSTTAVSIAFLMKSVGASLNFSGSSTIAEFCEPMPDVPKEVCNLXFAEEYNASATFWTVLMELDRDQSAGTEIQSFLISVFYDGLSPELRHFFVSKDFQRSLIYIDMPFMDVKETQWRQATIDGYAEDRDDFDFQPSGLIGVAAVTIDVNNLIVGSQWQSLGFALLFTVVTLGFVFRDAKYAALTTFPVVFTVAMQWSVMVILDVDLSLVTVMIGSILVGVGVDFSIHIASRVRELGGTLEAIQDSCASTGMSLFEAFVVTSAGLMTAYLIPIPAIKPFVTVIIILLLFAAVSALLLLPAIYSTFVKMGWGLSGGSDAMRRKAGLSGGASAVIAELDAAESYDAVLLSSADDAW
;
A
#
# COMPACT_ATOMS: atom_id res chain seq x y z
N MET A 1 49.48 -37.80 37.11
CA MET A 1 48.86 -39.08 36.63
C MET A 1 47.41 -38.86 36.13
N GLU A 2 46.71 -37.79 36.53
CA GLU A 2 45.36 -37.49 36.05
C GLU A 2 45.36 -36.80 34.67
N ASP A 3 46.40 -36.04 34.33
CA ASP A 3 46.51 -35.33 33.06
C ASP A 3 46.78 -36.24 31.83
N VAL A 4 47.24 -37.47 32.03
CA VAL A 4 47.58 -38.38 30.91
C VAL A 4 46.34 -39.12 30.40
N ASP A 5 45.37 -39.44 31.26
CA ASP A 5 44.13 -40.16 30.88
C ASP A 5 43.16 -39.26 30.11
N GLU A 6 43.19 -37.92 30.35
CA GLU A 6 42.31 -36.97 29.65
C GLU A 6 42.77 -36.73 28.21
N VAL A 7 44.05 -36.77 27.94
CA VAL A 7 44.61 -36.60 26.59
C VAL A 7 44.38 -37.84 25.74
N ASP A 8 44.49 -39.05 26.31
CA ASP A 8 44.26 -40.30 25.57
C ASP A 8 42.77 -40.49 25.22
N ASN A 9 41.85 -40.05 26.07
CA ASN A 9 40.41 -40.11 25.78
C ASN A 9 40.01 -39.12 24.67
N ALA A 10 40.59 -37.93 24.63
CA ALA A 10 40.35 -36.95 23.56
C ALA A 10 40.93 -37.45 22.23
N ALA A 11 42.04 -38.14 22.24
CA ALA A 11 42.66 -38.70 21.04
C ALA A 11 41.86 -39.90 20.50
N ALA A 12 41.30 -40.72 21.37
CA ALA A 12 40.45 -41.86 20.99
C ALA A 12 39.11 -41.42 20.37
N VAL A 13 38.48 -40.39 20.93
CA VAL A 13 37.22 -39.83 20.38
C VAL A 13 37.49 -39.21 19.02
N ASN A 14 38.61 -38.49 18.84
CA ASN A 14 38.99 -37.88 17.57
C ASN A 14 39.35 -38.91 16.48
N SER A 15 39.90 -40.05 16.85
CA SER A 15 40.24 -41.10 15.87
C SER A 15 38.97 -41.81 15.36
N VAL A 16 38.02 -42.08 16.24
CA VAL A 16 36.73 -42.71 15.85
C VAL A 16 35.92 -41.79 14.92
N ASP A 17 35.89 -40.48 15.20
CA ASP A 17 35.18 -39.52 14.35
C ASP A 17 35.86 -39.36 12.96
N ARG A 18 37.19 -39.41 12.90
CA ARG A 18 37.90 -39.29 11.62
C ARG A 18 37.71 -40.55 10.78
N ASP A 19 37.77 -41.73 11.39
CA ASP A 19 37.56 -42.99 10.68
C ASP A 19 36.13 -43.10 10.17
N PHE A 20 35.16 -42.67 10.96
CA PHE A 20 33.74 -42.69 10.58
C PHE A 20 33.46 -41.69 9.43
N ALA A 21 33.97 -40.48 9.52
CA ALA A 21 33.81 -39.48 8.46
C ALA A 21 34.52 -39.88 7.17
N SER A 22 35.70 -40.55 7.29
CA SER A 22 36.44 -41.05 6.13
C SER A 22 35.73 -42.26 5.49
N ASP A 23 35.11 -43.10 6.29
CA ASP A 23 34.36 -44.28 5.80
C ASP A 23 33.05 -43.82 5.10
N ILE A 24 32.35 -42.82 5.66
CA ILE A 24 31.17 -42.23 5.00
C ILE A 24 31.60 -41.57 3.69
N ARG A 25 32.67 -40.77 3.65
CA ARG A 25 33.18 -40.19 2.41
C ARG A 25 33.54 -41.24 1.37
N ARG A 26 34.22 -42.29 1.79
CA ARG A 26 34.58 -43.43 0.92
C ARG A 26 33.31 -44.09 0.36
N ARG A 27 32.31 -44.33 1.19
CA ARG A 27 31.02 -44.93 0.77
C ARG A 27 30.21 -44.04 -0.14
N ILE A 28 30.20 -42.73 0.10
CA ILE A 28 29.55 -41.74 -0.77
C ILE A 28 30.27 -41.70 -2.12
N THR A 29 31.61 -41.72 -2.14
CA THR A 29 32.40 -41.73 -3.37
C THR A 29 32.23 -43.07 -4.14
N GLU A 30 32.13 -44.18 -3.43
CA GLU A 30 31.78 -45.48 -4.03
C GLU A 30 30.34 -45.52 -4.54
N PHE A 31 29.41 -44.75 -3.92
CA PHE A 31 28.02 -44.63 -4.32
C PHE A 31 27.88 -43.74 -5.54
N GLU A 32 28.60 -42.62 -5.59
CA GLU A 32 28.66 -41.73 -6.77
C GLU A 32 29.20 -42.46 -8.02
N SER A 33 30.03 -43.44 -7.84
CA SER A 33 30.55 -44.26 -8.94
C SER A 33 29.52 -45.28 -9.50
N ARG A 34 28.41 -45.52 -8.77
CA ARG A 34 27.35 -46.48 -9.16
C ARG A 34 26.05 -45.88 -9.65
N LYS A 35 26.09 -44.88 -10.44
CA LYS A 35 25.00 -44.25 -11.22
C LYS A 35 23.55 -44.79 -11.08
N SER A 36 22.92 -44.77 -9.90
CA SER A 36 21.49 -45.06 -9.81
C SER A 36 20.85 -44.42 -8.56
N PHE A 37 19.96 -43.47 -8.79
CA PHE A 37 19.21 -42.73 -7.77
C PHE A 37 18.21 -43.62 -6.99
N GLY A 38 17.85 -44.79 -7.54
CA GLY A 38 16.86 -45.71 -6.95
C GLY A 38 17.31 -46.46 -5.70
N SER A 39 18.62 -46.47 -5.41
CA SER A 39 19.16 -47.20 -4.24
C SER A 39 19.22 -46.36 -2.94
N LEU A 40 18.92 -45.06 -3.04
CA LEU A 40 18.91 -44.17 -1.86
C LEU A 40 17.74 -44.49 -0.89
N LEU A 41 16.65 -45.04 -1.42
CA LEU A 41 15.47 -45.41 -0.64
C LEU A 41 15.61 -46.76 0.08
N SER A 42 16.66 -47.56 -0.24
CA SER A 42 16.91 -48.87 0.32
C SER A 42 18.19 -48.94 1.16
N ALA A 43 18.62 -47.86 1.80
CA ALA A 43 19.78 -47.82 2.68
C ALA A 43 19.66 -48.90 3.78
N PRO A 44 20.70 -49.68 4.03
CA PRO A 44 20.66 -50.75 5.02
C PRO A 44 20.20 -50.24 6.40
N LYS A 45 19.44 -51.05 7.11
CA LYS A 45 18.94 -50.76 8.47
C LYS A 45 20.03 -50.30 9.44
N MET A 46 21.25 -50.61 9.18
CA MET A 46 22.43 -50.29 10.00
C MET A 46 22.75 -48.77 9.88
N ILE A 47 22.71 -48.21 8.67
CA ILE A 47 22.94 -46.76 8.45
C ILE A 47 21.83 -45.92 9.12
N ARG A 48 20.61 -46.45 9.09
CA ARG A 48 19.44 -45.79 9.71
C ARG A 48 19.57 -45.74 11.24
N ARG A 49 20.19 -46.75 11.83
CA ARG A 49 20.41 -46.84 13.29
C ARG A 49 21.57 -45.94 13.74
N GLU A 50 22.62 -45.85 12.95
CA GLU A 50 23.75 -44.94 13.20
C GLU A 50 23.35 -43.47 13.03
N LEU A 51 22.52 -43.16 12.03
CA LEU A 51 21.96 -41.79 11.83
C LEU A 51 21.07 -41.39 13.01
N GLN A 52 20.36 -42.31 13.66
CA GLN A 52 19.52 -42.03 14.84
C GLN A 52 20.34 -41.73 16.11
N GLU A 53 21.56 -42.21 16.17
CA GLU A 53 22.46 -42.02 17.34
C GLU A 53 23.30 -40.75 17.20
N MET A 54 23.45 -40.19 15.96
CA MET A 54 24.16 -38.92 15.74
C MET A 54 23.30 -37.73 16.17
N SER A 55 23.92 -36.74 16.79
CA SER A 55 23.25 -35.50 17.07
C SER A 55 22.82 -34.81 15.74
N PHE A 56 21.72 -34.07 15.74
CA PHE A 56 21.22 -33.32 14.59
C PHE A 56 22.34 -32.51 13.91
N PHE A 57 23.18 -31.89 14.72
CA PHE A 57 24.35 -31.11 14.25
C PHE A 57 25.36 -31.99 13.51
N GLY A 58 25.62 -33.17 14.02
CA GLY A 58 26.56 -34.13 13.37
C GLY A 58 26.09 -34.55 11.97
N ILE A 59 24.79 -34.78 11.82
CA ILE A 59 24.19 -35.16 10.53
C ILE A 59 24.31 -33.96 9.54
N LEU A 60 23.96 -32.76 10.01
CA LEU A 60 23.91 -31.54 9.19
C LEU A 60 25.31 -31.16 8.68
N THR A 61 26.35 -31.39 9.46
CA THR A 61 27.73 -31.02 9.12
C THR A 61 28.57 -32.22 8.61
N ALA A 62 27.96 -33.36 8.34
CA ALA A 62 28.65 -34.53 7.84
C ALA A 62 29.28 -34.28 6.46
N VAL A 63 28.54 -33.60 5.56
CA VAL A 63 29.02 -33.28 4.20
C VAL A 63 28.68 -31.82 3.90
N PRO A 64 29.52 -30.87 4.37
CA PRO A 64 29.19 -29.43 4.29
C PRO A 64 28.90 -28.94 2.87
N ALA A 65 29.67 -29.37 1.87
CA ALA A 65 29.47 -28.94 0.48
C ALA A 65 28.12 -29.41 -0.07
N LEU A 66 27.72 -30.62 0.20
CA LEU A 66 26.42 -31.15 -0.28
C LEU A 66 25.26 -30.40 0.36
N THR A 67 25.33 -30.11 1.65
CA THR A 67 24.30 -29.37 2.38
C THR A 67 24.11 -27.95 1.78
N VAL A 68 25.21 -27.24 1.51
CA VAL A 68 25.17 -25.90 0.89
C VAL A 68 24.57 -25.98 -0.53
N VAL A 69 24.97 -26.98 -1.33
CA VAL A 69 24.44 -27.17 -2.70
C VAL A 69 22.93 -27.44 -2.66
N ILE A 70 22.46 -28.27 -1.73
CA ILE A 70 21.02 -28.54 -1.58
C ILE A 70 20.26 -27.21 -1.25
N CYS A 71 20.78 -26.41 -0.32
CA CYS A 71 20.18 -25.13 0.03
C CYS A 71 20.11 -24.18 -1.19
N LEU A 72 21.18 -24.13 -2.00
CA LEU A 72 21.22 -23.31 -3.22
C LEU A 72 20.22 -23.81 -4.26
N LEU A 73 20.05 -25.13 -4.42
CA LEU A 73 19.07 -25.69 -5.37
C LEU A 73 17.63 -25.41 -4.92
N VAL A 74 17.36 -25.51 -3.62
CA VAL A 74 16.03 -25.15 -3.06
C VAL A 74 15.76 -23.65 -3.26
N THR A 75 16.77 -22.81 -3.03
CA THR A 75 16.66 -21.36 -3.27
C THR A 75 16.38 -21.08 -4.74
N ALA A 76 17.10 -21.71 -5.68
CA ALA A 76 16.91 -21.53 -7.11
C ALA A 76 15.51 -21.99 -7.55
N PHE A 77 15.02 -23.11 -7.03
CA PHE A 77 13.67 -23.60 -7.31
C PHE A 77 12.60 -22.60 -6.85
N LEU A 78 12.72 -22.11 -5.60
CA LEU A 78 11.77 -21.14 -5.07
C LEU A 78 11.89 -19.79 -5.79
N ALA A 79 13.11 -19.33 -6.09
CA ALA A 79 13.34 -18.07 -6.80
C ALA A 79 12.67 -18.07 -8.19
N TYR A 80 12.59 -19.21 -8.85
CA TYR A 80 11.88 -19.33 -10.13
C TYR A 80 10.39 -18.97 -9.96
N HIS A 81 9.78 -19.40 -8.86
CA HIS A 81 8.35 -19.12 -8.57
C HIS A 81 8.09 -17.72 -7.99
N SER A 82 9.12 -16.90 -7.77
CA SER A 82 8.90 -15.52 -7.30
C SER A 82 8.47 -14.56 -8.41
N GLY A 83 8.62 -14.95 -9.67
CA GLY A 83 8.42 -14.08 -10.82
C GLY A 83 9.51 -13.04 -11.03
N ILE A 84 10.42 -12.91 -10.08
CA ILE A 84 11.49 -11.90 -10.10
C ILE A 84 12.52 -12.21 -11.19
N VAL A 85 12.78 -13.50 -11.50
CA VAL A 85 13.82 -13.92 -12.45
C VAL A 85 13.39 -13.77 -13.92
N ASP A 86 12.13 -13.99 -14.24
CA ASP A 86 11.62 -13.98 -15.63
C ASP A 86 10.72 -12.79 -15.96
N GLY A 87 10.58 -11.83 -15.08
CA GLY A 87 9.84 -10.59 -15.34
C GLY A 87 8.36 -10.80 -15.60
N MET A 88 7.62 -11.18 -14.60
CA MET A 88 6.14 -11.05 -14.53
C MET A 88 5.31 -11.60 -15.72
N LYS A 89 5.81 -12.58 -16.46
CA LYS A 89 5.09 -13.04 -17.68
C LYS A 89 4.32 -14.35 -17.56
N ASP A 90 4.41 -15.02 -16.43
CA ASP A 90 3.79 -16.34 -16.28
C ASP A 90 2.92 -16.44 -15.01
N GLU A 91 1.96 -17.32 -15.04
CA GLU A 91 1.02 -17.69 -13.98
C GLU A 91 1.68 -18.09 -12.64
N ALA A 92 3.03 -18.10 -12.58
CA ALA A 92 3.80 -18.48 -11.40
C ALA A 92 4.41 -17.29 -10.65
N SER A 93 4.09 -16.05 -11.02
CA SER A 93 4.61 -14.85 -10.35
C SER A 93 3.81 -14.53 -9.08
N MET A 94 4.41 -13.74 -8.17
CA MET A 94 3.69 -13.25 -7.00
C MET A 94 2.46 -12.44 -7.43
N ASN A 95 1.31 -12.74 -6.85
CA ASN A 95 0.08 -11.99 -7.05
C ASN A 95 0.12 -10.74 -6.16
N VAL A 96 0.33 -9.56 -6.77
CA VAL A 96 0.38 -8.28 -6.05
C VAL A 96 -0.91 -7.51 -6.33
N ASN A 97 -1.75 -7.36 -5.31
CA ASN A 97 -3.00 -6.63 -5.39
C ASN A 97 -2.76 -5.15 -5.04
N GLY A 98 -2.98 -4.27 -6.01
CA GLY A 98 -2.91 -2.82 -5.84
C GLY A 98 -4.27 -2.15 -5.64
N ASP A 99 -5.36 -2.90 -5.65
CA ASP A 99 -6.72 -2.37 -5.54
C ASP A 99 -6.91 -1.63 -4.19
N LEU A 100 -7.49 -0.44 -4.25
CA LEU A 100 -7.82 0.37 -3.07
C LEU A 100 -8.83 -0.32 -2.15
N ALA A 101 -9.77 -1.08 -2.71
CA ALA A 101 -10.74 -1.85 -1.94
C ALA A 101 -10.07 -2.90 -1.04
N ALA A 102 -8.89 -3.41 -1.43
CA ALA A 102 -8.11 -4.36 -0.63
C ALA A 102 -7.60 -3.74 0.69
N PHE A 103 -7.59 -2.42 0.81
CA PHE A 103 -7.16 -1.73 2.04
C PHE A 103 -8.26 -1.73 3.11
N LEU A 104 -9.53 -1.91 2.70
CA LEU A 104 -10.67 -1.91 3.61
C LEU A 104 -10.80 -3.25 4.36
N PRO A 105 -11.33 -3.24 5.58
CA PRO A 105 -11.64 -4.49 6.27
C PRO A 105 -12.87 -5.15 5.67
N GLU A 106 -12.87 -6.48 5.65
CA GLU A 106 -14.04 -7.26 5.24
C GLU A 106 -15.28 -6.87 6.07
N GLY A 107 -16.36 -6.47 5.39
CA GLY A 107 -17.62 -6.12 6.00
C GLY A 107 -17.70 -4.69 6.53
N SER A 108 -16.83 -3.77 6.09
CA SER A 108 -17.02 -2.34 6.35
C SER A 108 -18.20 -1.83 5.53
N GLU A 109 -18.86 -0.78 6.01
CA GLU A 109 -19.97 -0.13 5.30
C GLU A 109 -19.52 0.43 3.95
N VAL A 110 -18.32 1.03 3.89
CA VAL A 110 -17.74 1.53 2.66
C VAL A 110 -17.51 0.39 1.66
N ALA A 111 -16.99 -0.77 2.12
CA ALA A 111 -16.79 -1.94 1.24
C ALA A 111 -18.13 -2.49 0.72
N ALA A 112 -19.18 -2.49 1.55
CA ALA A 112 -20.52 -2.93 1.13
C ALA A 112 -21.11 -1.98 0.07
N ASN A 113 -20.94 -0.68 0.27
CA ASN A 113 -21.43 0.35 -0.67
C ASN A 113 -20.65 0.29 -2.01
N ILE A 114 -19.33 0.03 -1.96
CA ILE A 114 -18.52 -0.18 -3.18
C ILE A 114 -19.08 -1.39 -3.95
N GLN A 115 -19.29 -2.51 -3.28
CA GLN A 115 -19.82 -3.70 -3.91
C GLN A 115 -21.20 -3.45 -4.55
N GLU A 116 -22.03 -2.63 -3.91
CA GLU A 116 -23.35 -2.30 -4.44
C GLU A 116 -23.26 -1.41 -5.69
N VAL A 117 -22.32 -0.46 -5.72
CA VAL A 117 -22.07 0.35 -6.93
C VAL A 117 -21.58 -0.55 -8.06
N GLU A 118 -20.77 -1.56 -7.75
CA GLU A 118 -20.19 -2.47 -8.75
C GLU A 118 -21.21 -3.47 -9.37
N GLU A 119 -22.46 -3.46 -8.89
CA GLU A 119 -23.55 -4.22 -9.54
C GLU A 119 -23.96 -3.61 -10.89
N ASP A 120 -23.94 -2.28 -11.01
CA ASP A 120 -24.36 -1.56 -12.22
C ASP A 120 -23.23 -0.73 -12.84
N TRP A 121 -22.26 -0.31 -12.03
CA TRP A 121 -21.18 0.59 -12.43
C TRP A 121 -19.83 0.02 -12.05
N THR A 122 -18.85 0.91 -11.88
CA THR A 122 -17.51 0.54 -11.43
C THR A 122 -16.90 1.69 -10.60
N THR A 123 -16.14 1.31 -9.59
CA THR A 123 -15.29 2.26 -8.83
C THR A 123 -13.90 2.39 -9.44
N ASN A 124 -13.56 1.54 -10.42
CA ASN A 124 -12.28 1.56 -11.12
C ASN A 124 -12.31 2.62 -12.22
N VAL A 125 -11.67 3.75 -11.98
CA VAL A 125 -11.71 4.93 -12.85
C VAL A 125 -10.32 5.20 -13.43
N MET A 126 -10.27 5.36 -14.76
CA MET A 126 -9.14 5.93 -15.47
C MET A 126 -9.49 7.36 -15.87
N ILE A 127 -8.50 8.24 -15.85
CA ILE A 127 -8.65 9.63 -16.31
C ILE A 127 -7.61 9.85 -17.41
N ILE A 128 -8.05 10.31 -18.58
CA ILE A 128 -7.13 10.79 -19.60
C ILE A 128 -7.06 12.30 -19.44
N TYR A 129 -5.92 12.78 -18.98
CA TYR A 129 -5.67 14.20 -18.76
C TYR A 129 -5.20 14.82 -20.08
N VAL A 130 -5.93 15.81 -20.55
CA VAL A 130 -5.75 16.45 -21.86
C VAL A 130 -5.17 17.84 -21.69
N GLU A 131 -4.05 18.11 -22.37
CA GLU A 131 -3.36 19.40 -22.38
C GLU A 131 -3.26 19.88 -23.81
N SER A 132 -3.71 21.11 -24.09
CA SER A 132 -3.70 21.72 -25.43
C SER A 132 -2.71 22.88 -25.57
N GLY A 133 -1.87 23.10 -24.55
CA GLY A 133 -0.90 24.18 -24.58
C GLY A 133 -1.53 25.54 -24.84
N ARG A 134 -1.21 26.12 -25.99
CA ARG A 134 -1.74 27.43 -26.41
C ARG A 134 -3.06 27.34 -27.21
N ASN A 135 -3.57 26.14 -27.46
CA ASN A 135 -4.83 25.96 -28.20
C ASN A 135 -5.99 25.87 -27.23
N ASN A 136 -7.15 26.34 -27.66
CA ASN A 136 -8.38 26.18 -26.86
C ASN A 136 -8.87 24.74 -26.99
N ILE A 137 -9.08 24.05 -25.87
CA ILE A 137 -9.64 22.68 -25.81
C ILE A 137 -10.97 22.58 -26.62
N THR A 138 -11.77 23.63 -26.60
CA THR A 138 -13.07 23.63 -27.29
C THR A 138 -12.95 23.83 -28.80
N ASN A 139 -11.73 23.99 -29.32
CA ASN A 139 -11.48 23.98 -30.75
C ASN A 139 -11.93 22.63 -31.34
N ARG A 140 -12.67 22.72 -32.46
CA ARG A 140 -13.22 21.54 -33.14
C ARG A 140 -12.17 20.43 -33.38
N ASP A 141 -10.99 20.82 -33.84
CA ASP A 141 -9.94 19.84 -34.18
C ASP A 141 -9.47 19.06 -32.94
N ILE A 142 -9.41 19.72 -31.78
CA ILE A 142 -9.03 19.06 -30.51
C ILE A 142 -10.16 18.16 -30.04
N LEU A 143 -11.41 18.63 -30.06
CA LEU A 143 -12.57 17.79 -29.70
C LEU A 143 -12.67 16.55 -30.59
N MET A 144 -12.32 16.68 -31.87
CA MET A 144 -12.26 15.52 -32.78
C MET A 144 -11.15 14.53 -32.38
N GLN A 145 -10.03 14.99 -31.84
CA GLN A 145 -8.99 14.08 -31.31
C GLN A 145 -9.50 13.34 -30.07
N MET A 146 -10.20 14.03 -29.19
CA MET A 146 -10.83 13.41 -28.01
C MET A 146 -11.85 12.36 -28.45
N ASP A 147 -12.72 12.72 -29.41
CA ASP A 147 -13.71 11.80 -29.99
C ASP A 147 -13.06 10.53 -30.59
N GLN A 148 -11.93 10.69 -31.27
CA GLN A 148 -11.17 9.54 -31.82
C GLN A 148 -10.68 8.61 -30.71
N ILE A 149 -10.23 9.16 -29.58
CA ILE A 149 -9.81 8.34 -28.42
C ILE A 149 -11.03 7.61 -27.85
N GLU A 150 -12.15 8.33 -27.64
CA GLU A 150 -13.40 7.76 -27.12
C GLU A 150 -13.88 6.61 -28.01
N ALA A 151 -13.91 6.83 -29.31
CA ALA A 151 -14.33 5.80 -30.28
C ALA A 151 -13.39 4.60 -30.34
N ALA A 152 -12.08 4.82 -30.08
CA ALA A 152 -11.09 3.74 -30.05
C ALA A 152 -11.16 2.91 -28.76
N LEU A 153 -11.64 3.51 -27.65
CA LEU A 153 -11.83 2.82 -26.37
C LEU A 153 -13.19 2.09 -26.36
N ASN A 154 -14.20 2.72 -26.88
CA ASN A 154 -15.56 2.21 -26.88
C ASN A 154 -15.72 1.27 -28.09
N SER A 155 -15.24 0.03 -27.95
CA SER A 155 -15.58 -1.01 -28.90
C SER A 155 -17.10 -1.18 -28.87
N VAL A 156 -17.72 -1.21 -30.04
CA VAL A 156 -19.16 -1.28 -30.22
C VAL A 156 -19.81 -2.21 -29.19
N PRO A 157 -20.76 -1.73 -28.38
CA PRO A 157 -21.38 -2.60 -27.39
C PRO A 157 -21.95 -3.84 -28.07
N SER A 158 -21.62 -5.00 -27.56
CA SER A 158 -22.28 -6.22 -27.97
C SER A 158 -23.77 -6.08 -27.66
N ASP A 159 -24.65 -6.57 -28.58
CA ASP A 159 -26.10 -6.44 -28.42
C ASP A 159 -26.65 -7.01 -27.09
N ASP A 160 -25.85 -7.78 -26.38
CA ASP A 160 -26.17 -8.42 -25.10
C ASP A 160 -25.56 -7.70 -23.87
N GLY A 161 -24.69 -6.71 -24.05
CA GLY A 161 -24.13 -5.88 -22.95
C GLY A 161 -23.26 -6.61 -21.92
N GLU A 162 -22.85 -7.86 -22.27
CA GLU A 162 -22.09 -8.70 -21.34
C GLU A 162 -20.56 -8.65 -21.57
N ASP A 163 -20.10 -7.89 -22.58
CA ASP A 163 -18.72 -7.95 -23.06
C ASP A 163 -17.93 -6.64 -22.92
N ASP A 164 -18.51 -5.63 -22.31
CA ASP A 164 -17.89 -4.31 -22.30
C ASP A 164 -16.97 -4.13 -21.08
N GLU A 165 -15.67 -4.09 -21.34
CA GLU A 165 -14.64 -3.75 -20.37
C GLU A 165 -14.64 -2.26 -20.03
N ILE A 166 -15.21 -1.44 -20.91
CA ILE A 166 -15.44 0.00 -20.70
C ILE A 166 -16.91 0.18 -20.35
N ILE A 167 -17.18 0.59 -19.13
CA ILE A 167 -18.56 0.73 -18.62
C ILE A 167 -19.14 2.08 -19.02
N TYR A 168 -18.33 3.15 -18.96
CA TYR A 168 -18.76 4.50 -19.31
C TYR A 168 -17.60 5.38 -19.71
N ILE A 169 -17.90 6.41 -20.52
CA ILE A 169 -16.96 7.50 -20.87
C ILE A 169 -17.70 8.83 -20.70
N LEU A 170 -17.09 9.77 -19.96
CA LEU A 170 -17.59 11.12 -19.82
C LEU A 170 -16.48 12.13 -20.14
N SER A 171 -16.75 13.04 -21.08
CA SER A 171 -15.82 14.09 -21.48
C SER A 171 -16.60 15.28 -22.03
N ILE A 172 -15.93 16.39 -22.27
CA ILE A 172 -16.54 17.54 -22.97
C ILE A 172 -16.94 17.16 -24.41
N SER A 173 -16.16 16.31 -25.07
CA SER A 173 -16.44 15.78 -26.40
C SER A 173 -17.75 14.99 -26.43
N SER A 174 -17.93 14.05 -25.50
CA SER A 174 -19.15 13.23 -25.42
C SER A 174 -20.38 14.08 -25.10
N VAL A 175 -20.24 15.07 -24.23
CA VAL A 175 -21.33 16.02 -23.89
C VAL A 175 -21.71 16.86 -25.10
N VAL A 176 -20.73 17.40 -25.85
CA VAL A 176 -20.98 18.21 -27.05
C VAL A 176 -21.72 17.38 -28.11
N LYS A 177 -21.31 16.10 -28.33
CA LYS A 177 -22.00 15.18 -29.26
C LYS A 177 -23.45 14.94 -28.82
N GLU A 178 -23.64 14.72 -27.51
CA GLU A 178 -24.96 14.45 -26.93
C GLU A 178 -25.91 15.59 -27.19
N ILE A 179 -25.51 16.80 -26.87
CA ILE A 179 -26.34 18.02 -27.02
C ILE A 179 -26.57 18.32 -28.52
N ASN A 180 -25.51 18.14 -29.34
CA ASN A 180 -25.61 18.39 -30.78
C ASN A 180 -26.63 17.48 -31.45
N SER A 181 -26.72 16.20 -31.04
CA SER A 181 -27.65 15.24 -31.62
C SER A 181 -28.97 15.11 -30.87
N SER A 182 -29.21 15.92 -29.83
CA SER A 182 -30.36 15.77 -28.95
C SER A 182 -31.70 16.02 -29.64
N ALA A 183 -31.83 17.06 -30.48
CA ALA A 183 -33.11 17.46 -31.09
C ALA A 183 -33.74 16.32 -31.91
N PRO A 184 -33.04 15.67 -32.87
CA PRO A 184 -33.68 14.57 -33.62
C PRO A 184 -33.96 13.33 -32.76
N ARG A 185 -33.13 13.06 -31.78
CA ARG A 185 -33.36 11.91 -30.87
C ARG A 185 -34.52 12.17 -29.92
N VAL A 186 -34.63 13.38 -29.39
CA VAL A 186 -35.77 13.79 -28.56
C VAL A 186 -37.07 13.73 -29.40
N ALA A 187 -37.05 14.21 -30.65
CA ALA A 187 -38.22 14.12 -31.56
C ALA A 187 -38.64 12.68 -31.78
N ASP A 188 -37.68 11.79 -32.06
CA ASP A 188 -37.93 10.35 -32.23
C ASP A 188 -38.48 9.72 -30.94
N ALA A 189 -37.90 10.06 -29.78
CA ALA A 189 -38.37 9.61 -28.47
C ALA A 189 -39.80 10.08 -28.18
N PHE A 190 -40.13 11.33 -28.52
CA PHE A 190 -41.49 11.85 -28.40
C PHE A 190 -42.47 10.96 -29.17
N VAL A 191 -42.12 10.66 -30.41
CA VAL A 191 -43.00 9.87 -31.31
C VAL A 191 -43.11 8.43 -30.79
N ARG A 192 -42.03 7.82 -30.37
CA ARG A 192 -42.04 6.45 -29.84
C ARG A 192 -42.87 6.31 -28.55
N ASN A 193 -42.73 7.26 -27.64
CA ASN A 193 -43.44 7.22 -26.37
C ASN A 193 -44.93 7.67 -26.51
N ALA A 194 -45.30 8.34 -27.57
CA ALA A 194 -46.69 8.75 -27.83
C ALA A 194 -47.72 7.61 -27.86
N GLY A 195 -47.24 6.38 -28.13
CA GLY A 195 -48.10 5.20 -28.14
C GLY A 195 -48.27 4.50 -26.81
N GLN A 196 -47.56 4.92 -25.76
CA GLN A 196 -47.48 4.20 -24.50
C GLN A 196 -48.05 4.92 -23.27
N ALA A 197 -47.62 6.16 -23.01
CA ALA A 197 -47.92 6.83 -21.75
C ALA A 197 -48.25 8.34 -21.96
N CYS A 198 -48.93 8.68 -23.00
CA CYS A 198 -49.17 10.03 -23.42
C CYS A 198 -50.60 10.45 -23.07
N PRO A 199 -50.88 11.71 -22.65
CA PRO A 199 -52.26 12.16 -22.40
C PRO A 199 -53.15 12.09 -23.63
N VAL A 200 -54.40 11.71 -23.41
CA VAL A 200 -55.41 11.56 -24.49
C VAL A 200 -55.53 12.86 -25.28
N GLY A 201 -55.36 12.78 -26.59
CA GLY A 201 -55.42 13.91 -27.51
C GLY A 201 -54.05 14.37 -27.99
N VAL A 202 -53.05 14.34 -27.12
CA VAL A 202 -51.63 14.62 -27.45
C VAL A 202 -51.05 13.45 -28.26
N CYS A 203 -51.34 12.22 -27.84
CA CYS A 203 -50.87 11.01 -28.49
C CYS A 203 -51.42 10.86 -29.93
N ASP A 204 -52.70 11.10 -30.13
CA ASP A 204 -53.30 11.06 -31.44
C ASP A 204 -52.67 12.08 -32.39
N TRP A 205 -52.42 13.25 -31.93
CA TRP A 205 -51.83 14.32 -32.70
C TRP A 205 -50.36 14.01 -33.04
N LEU A 206 -49.57 13.53 -32.01
CA LEU A 206 -48.17 13.12 -32.22
C LEU A 206 -48.06 12.00 -33.24
N ALA A 207 -48.94 11.00 -33.18
CA ALA A 207 -48.94 9.88 -34.12
C ALA A 207 -49.31 10.37 -35.54
N GLU A 208 -50.24 11.34 -35.67
CA GLU A 208 -50.64 11.89 -36.98
C GLU A 208 -49.54 12.75 -37.61
N ASN A 209 -48.74 13.44 -36.79
CA ASN A 209 -47.71 14.38 -37.24
C ASN A 209 -46.29 13.85 -37.09
N ALA A 210 -46.10 12.59 -36.69
CA ALA A 210 -44.81 11.97 -36.41
C ALA A 210 -43.75 12.17 -37.51
N SER A 211 -44.17 11.98 -38.79
CA SER A 211 -43.24 12.14 -39.92
C SER A 211 -42.76 13.54 -40.12
N GLU A 212 -43.62 14.51 -39.85
CA GLU A 212 -43.32 15.95 -39.98
C GLU A 212 -42.39 16.40 -38.82
N ILE A 213 -42.71 16.00 -37.60
CA ILE A 213 -41.89 16.29 -36.43
C ILE A 213 -40.45 15.76 -36.60
N ILE A 214 -40.29 14.50 -37.03
CA ILE A 214 -38.99 13.90 -37.27
C ILE A 214 -38.24 14.62 -38.37
N LEU A 215 -38.93 14.97 -39.50
CA LEU A 215 -38.32 15.70 -40.60
C LEU A 215 -37.85 17.10 -40.17
N ASP A 216 -38.74 17.84 -39.48
CA ASP A 216 -38.44 19.23 -39.06
C ASP A 216 -37.27 19.28 -38.03
N ASN A 217 -37.09 18.27 -37.23
CA ASN A 217 -36.05 18.26 -36.19
C ASN A 217 -34.80 17.51 -36.61
N GLY A 218 -34.87 16.58 -37.55
CA GLY A 218 -33.76 15.78 -38.06
C GLY A 218 -32.68 16.59 -38.79
N ASP A 219 -33.04 17.72 -39.37
CA ASP A 219 -32.10 18.58 -40.12
C ASP A 219 -31.59 19.80 -39.29
N ILE A 220 -32.12 20.02 -38.06
CA ILE A 220 -31.77 21.20 -37.26
C ILE A 220 -30.35 21.08 -36.72
N VAL A 221 -29.97 19.92 -36.26
CA VAL A 221 -28.66 19.61 -35.63
C VAL A 221 -28.14 18.30 -36.25
N GLY A 222 -26.85 18.20 -36.45
CA GLY A 222 -26.21 17.07 -37.09
C GLY A 222 -26.35 15.77 -36.30
N GLY A 223 -25.73 14.73 -36.80
CA GLY A 223 -25.71 13.42 -36.14
C GLY A 223 -24.90 13.42 -34.84
N TYR A 224 -24.72 12.23 -34.24
CA TYR A 224 -23.91 12.06 -33.00
C TYR A 224 -22.44 12.25 -33.34
N ASN A 225 -22.04 13.51 -33.51
CA ASN A 225 -20.69 13.93 -33.90
C ASN A 225 -20.39 15.34 -33.38
N ILE A 226 -19.15 15.72 -33.44
CA ILE A 226 -18.71 17.09 -33.12
C ILE A 226 -19.25 18.04 -34.24
N PRO A 227 -19.91 19.14 -33.90
CA PRO A 227 -20.41 20.09 -34.90
C PRO A 227 -19.33 20.60 -35.86
N GLU A 228 -19.72 20.87 -37.12
CA GLU A 228 -18.79 21.42 -38.12
C GLU A 228 -18.45 22.87 -37.86
N GLU A 229 -19.41 23.63 -37.28
CA GLU A 229 -19.27 25.05 -36.99
C GLU A 229 -18.79 25.30 -35.56
N GLN A 230 -17.71 26.05 -35.43
CA GLN A 230 -17.13 26.43 -34.12
C GLN A 230 -18.14 27.21 -33.26
N ASP A 231 -18.90 28.12 -33.86
CA ASP A 231 -19.89 28.93 -33.15
C ASP A 231 -20.94 28.05 -32.44
N ARG A 232 -21.29 26.92 -33.03
CA ARG A 232 -22.23 25.95 -32.44
C ARG A 232 -21.59 25.22 -31.21
N ILE A 233 -20.33 24.88 -31.34
CA ILE A 233 -19.56 24.27 -30.21
C ILE A 233 -19.51 25.27 -29.05
N ASP A 234 -19.15 26.54 -29.34
CA ASP A 234 -19.02 27.58 -28.31
C ASP A 234 -20.38 27.90 -27.65
N GLN A 235 -21.48 27.84 -28.40
CA GLN A 235 -22.83 27.96 -27.88
C GLN A 235 -23.15 26.82 -26.90
N ILE A 236 -22.94 25.57 -27.31
CA ILE A 236 -23.21 24.38 -26.50
C ILE A 236 -22.44 24.46 -25.17
N ILE A 237 -21.12 24.71 -25.23
CA ILE A 237 -20.27 24.77 -24.04
C ILE A 237 -20.68 25.98 -23.14
N GLY A 238 -21.02 27.12 -23.71
CA GLY A 238 -21.47 28.30 -22.98
C GLY A 238 -22.80 28.11 -22.25
N GLU A 239 -23.62 27.17 -22.68
CA GLU A 239 -24.91 26.85 -22.06
C GLU A 239 -24.83 25.77 -20.99
N LEU A 240 -23.66 25.10 -20.83
CA LEU A 240 -23.46 24.07 -19.79
C LEU A 240 -23.53 24.69 -18.38
N PRO A 241 -24.10 23.98 -17.42
CA PRO A 241 -24.00 24.38 -16.01
C PRO A 241 -22.54 24.55 -15.58
N PRO A 242 -22.21 25.63 -14.83
CA PRO A 242 -20.82 25.93 -14.46
C PRO A 242 -20.08 24.76 -13.78
N ASN A 243 -20.76 24.02 -12.90
CA ASN A 243 -20.14 22.88 -12.17
C ASN A 243 -19.70 21.81 -13.14
N ALA A 244 -20.51 21.50 -14.16
CA ALA A 244 -20.16 20.49 -15.15
C ALA A 244 -19.05 20.99 -16.09
N GLN A 245 -19.09 22.28 -16.44
CA GLN A 245 -18.05 22.93 -17.24
C GLN A 245 -16.71 22.85 -16.49
N ASP A 246 -16.66 23.27 -15.22
CA ASP A 246 -15.47 23.28 -14.37
C ASP A 246 -14.90 21.87 -14.14
N LYS A 247 -15.75 20.84 -14.19
CA LYS A 247 -15.31 19.46 -14.06
C LYS A 247 -14.65 18.92 -15.33
N LEU A 248 -15.12 19.31 -16.49
CA LEU A 248 -14.70 18.73 -17.78
C LEU A 248 -13.60 19.54 -18.49
N VAL A 249 -13.60 20.87 -18.30
CA VAL A 249 -12.61 21.76 -18.91
C VAL A 249 -12.13 22.81 -17.89
N ARG A 250 -10.88 23.22 -18.01
CA ARG A 250 -10.29 24.21 -17.09
C ARG A 250 -9.41 25.19 -17.85
N ASP A 251 -9.46 26.43 -17.43
CA ASP A 251 -8.51 27.45 -17.83
C ASP A 251 -7.39 27.52 -16.81
N VAL A 252 -6.24 26.99 -17.19
CA VAL A 252 -5.03 27.10 -16.37
C VAL A 252 -4.18 28.20 -16.99
N GLY A 253 -4.21 29.39 -16.41
CA GLY A 253 -3.49 30.55 -16.88
C GLY A 253 -1.99 30.35 -17.04
N GLU A 254 -1.33 31.24 -17.79
CA GLU A 254 0.12 31.18 -17.97
C GLU A 254 0.87 31.22 -16.63
N LYS A 255 1.77 30.28 -16.45
CA LYS A 255 2.59 30.22 -15.23
C LYS A 255 3.72 31.23 -15.31
N LYS A 256 3.56 32.38 -14.65
CA LYS A 256 4.59 33.42 -14.56
C LYS A 256 5.15 33.47 -13.14
N ASN A 257 6.45 33.23 -13.00
CA ASN A 257 7.16 33.23 -11.71
C ASN A 257 6.55 32.24 -10.68
N GLY A 258 6.05 31.10 -11.17
CA GLY A 258 5.47 30.05 -10.30
C GLY A 258 4.01 30.29 -9.92
N THR A 259 3.39 31.38 -10.40
CA THR A 259 1.98 31.70 -10.13
C THR A 259 1.21 31.73 -11.45
N PHE A 260 0.04 31.12 -11.47
CA PHE A 260 -0.86 31.17 -12.63
C PHE A 260 -1.45 32.60 -12.78
N VAL A 261 -1.49 33.10 -14.02
CA VAL A 261 -2.08 34.36 -14.37
C VAL A 261 -3.26 34.04 -15.28
N ASP A 262 -4.45 34.50 -14.90
CA ASP A 262 -5.68 34.25 -15.66
C ASP A 262 -5.54 34.67 -17.12
N THR A 263 -6.06 33.84 -18.01
CA THR A 263 -6.17 34.10 -19.44
C THR A 263 -7.53 34.77 -19.77
N GLU A 264 -7.84 34.93 -21.04
CA GLU A 264 -9.12 35.52 -21.49
C GLU A 264 -10.28 34.56 -21.17
N ALA A 265 -11.41 35.09 -20.72
CA ALA A 265 -12.59 34.31 -20.42
C ALA A 265 -13.05 33.47 -21.64
N GLY A 266 -13.36 32.21 -21.40
CA GLY A 266 -13.75 31.25 -22.43
C GLY A 266 -12.59 30.56 -23.14
N TYR A 267 -11.38 30.70 -22.62
CA TYR A 267 -10.21 30.00 -23.14
C TYR A 267 -9.85 28.86 -22.17
N TRP A 268 -10.08 27.65 -22.57
CA TRP A 268 -9.77 26.46 -21.78
C TRP A 268 -8.58 25.69 -22.42
N ASN A 269 -7.60 25.34 -21.64
CA ASN A 269 -6.40 24.64 -22.12
C ASN A 269 -6.16 23.30 -21.45
N ARG A 270 -7.09 22.86 -20.61
CA ARG A 270 -7.09 21.56 -19.93
C ARG A 270 -8.47 20.92 -20.06
N ALA A 271 -8.47 19.58 -20.22
CA ALA A 271 -9.71 18.81 -20.19
C ALA A 271 -9.43 17.42 -19.61
N VAL A 272 -10.50 16.71 -19.30
CA VAL A 272 -10.41 15.31 -18.86
C VAL A 272 -11.39 14.45 -19.64
N ILE A 273 -10.99 13.18 -19.87
CA ILE A 273 -11.88 12.10 -20.30
C ILE A 273 -11.91 11.10 -19.13
N ILE A 274 -13.06 10.92 -18.53
CA ILE A 274 -13.28 10.02 -17.40
C ILE A 274 -13.78 8.70 -17.99
N VAL A 275 -13.08 7.58 -17.66
CA VAL A 275 -13.37 6.26 -18.21
C VAL A 275 -13.55 5.29 -17.05
N GLY A 276 -14.72 4.69 -16.93
CA GLY A 276 -14.99 3.62 -15.98
C GLY A 276 -14.68 2.27 -16.61
N VAL A 277 -13.91 1.44 -15.92
CA VAL A 277 -13.48 0.12 -16.43
C VAL A 277 -13.87 -0.99 -15.46
N ALA A 278 -14.26 -2.13 -15.99
CA ALA A 278 -14.55 -3.33 -15.21
C ALA A 278 -13.78 -4.52 -15.76
N GLU A 279 -13.45 -5.43 -14.88
CA GLU A 279 -12.84 -6.71 -15.24
C GLU A 279 -13.96 -7.72 -15.45
N ASN A 280 -14.08 -8.23 -16.65
CA ASN A 280 -15.09 -9.22 -17.00
C ASN A 280 -14.49 -10.63 -17.04
N ASP A 281 -15.11 -11.54 -16.32
CA ASP A 281 -14.79 -12.98 -16.33
C ASP A 281 -15.95 -13.73 -17.01
N LYS A 282 -15.87 -13.84 -18.33
CA LYS A 282 -16.89 -14.50 -19.17
C LYS A 282 -16.96 -16.01 -18.93
N ASN A 283 -15.87 -16.59 -18.49
CA ASN A 283 -15.74 -18.04 -18.29
C ASN A 283 -16.21 -18.48 -16.90
N GLY A 284 -16.31 -17.57 -15.95
CA GLY A 284 -16.68 -17.83 -14.56
C GLY A 284 -15.62 -18.64 -13.81
N ASP A 285 -14.36 -18.51 -14.22
CA ASP A 285 -13.26 -19.24 -13.57
C ASP A 285 -12.54 -18.40 -12.49
N GLY A 286 -12.99 -17.16 -12.29
CA GLY A 286 -12.44 -16.24 -11.31
C GLY A 286 -11.20 -15.48 -11.79
N ILE A 287 -10.90 -15.57 -13.10
CA ILE A 287 -9.78 -14.85 -13.71
C ILE A 287 -10.33 -13.96 -14.83
N PRO A 288 -10.15 -12.64 -14.77
CA PRO A 288 -10.62 -11.76 -15.83
C PRO A 288 -10.03 -12.14 -17.19
N ASP A 289 -10.87 -12.16 -18.23
CA ASP A 289 -10.42 -12.39 -19.61
C ASP A 289 -9.45 -11.31 -20.08
N VAL A 290 -9.65 -10.08 -19.62
CA VAL A 290 -8.73 -8.96 -19.84
C VAL A 290 -8.46 -8.30 -18.48
N SER A 291 -7.21 -8.28 -18.07
CA SER A 291 -6.82 -7.66 -16.80
C SER A 291 -6.78 -6.14 -16.91
N THR A 292 -6.97 -5.43 -15.80
CA THR A 292 -6.84 -3.97 -15.70
C THR A 292 -5.49 -3.50 -16.27
N SER A 293 -4.41 -4.23 -16.02
CA SER A 293 -3.07 -3.91 -16.55
C SER A 293 -3.04 -3.94 -18.08
N GLU A 294 -3.72 -4.89 -18.70
CA GLU A 294 -3.82 -4.98 -20.16
C GLU A 294 -4.68 -3.87 -20.75
N LEU A 295 -5.79 -3.52 -20.08
CA LEU A 295 -6.64 -2.38 -20.47
C LEU A 295 -5.85 -1.07 -20.46
N ILE A 296 -5.07 -0.83 -19.41
CA ILE A 296 -4.21 0.35 -19.27
C ILE A 296 -3.20 0.41 -20.43
N LYS A 297 -2.49 -0.69 -20.69
CA LYS A 297 -1.52 -0.77 -21.79
C LYS A 297 -2.18 -0.59 -23.17
N ARG A 298 -3.38 -1.14 -23.34
CA ARG A 298 -4.18 -0.99 -24.56
C ARG A 298 -4.57 0.47 -24.76
N THR A 299 -5.05 1.14 -23.71
CA THR A 299 -5.41 2.56 -23.72
C THR A 299 -4.20 3.45 -24.05
N GLN A 300 -3.07 3.25 -23.35
CA GLN A 300 -1.82 3.98 -23.62
C GLN A 300 -1.36 3.79 -25.08
N LYS A 301 -1.45 2.58 -25.59
CA LYS A 301 -1.09 2.24 -26.96
C LYS A 301 -2.01 2.98 -27.95
N ARG A 302 -3.34 3.01 -27.71
CA ARG A 302 -4.30 3.72 -28.55
C ARG A 302 -4.01 5.22 -28.59
N ILE A 303 -3.77 5.84 -27.43
CA ILE A 303 -3.38 7.26 -27.34
C ILE A 303 -2.12 7.50 -28.20
N SER A 304 -1.10 6.66 -28.05
CA SER A 304 0.15 6.78 -28.82
C SER A 304 -0.06 6.60 -30.33
N GLU A 305 -0.86 5.63 -30.76
CA GLU A 305 -1.18 5.38 -32.16
C GLU A 305 -1.89 6.57 -32.81
N ILE A 306 -2.87 7.15 -32.11
CA ILE A 306 -3.65 8.31 -32.57
C ILE A 306 -2.75 9.55 -32.60
N SER A 307 -1.95 9.78 -31.57
CA SER A 307 -0.97 10.86 -31.50
C SER A 307 -0.01 10.84 -32.71
N MET A 308 0.57 9.66 -33.02
CA MET A 308 1.45 9.50 -34.16
C MET A 308 0.77 9.68 -35.51
N ALA A 309 -0.48 9.17 -35.64
CA ALA A 309 -1.23 9.23 -36.87
C ALA A 309 -1.64 10.68 -37.19
N ASN A 310 -1.96 11.47 -36.19
CA ASN A 310 -2.42 12.85 -36.33
C ASN A 310 -1.35 13.91 -36.06
N HIS A 311 -0.09 13.47 -35.90
CA HIS A 311 1.10 14.35 -35.74
C HIS A 311 0.92 15.38 -34.62
N TRP A 312 0.56 14.94 -33.38
CA TRP A 312 0.47 15.84 -32.24
C TRP A 312 1.85 16.38 -31.88
N GLY A 313 1.99 17.69 -31.83
CA GLY A 313 3.16 18.34 -31.25
C GLY A 313 3.12 18.18 -29.74
N GLY A 314 4.24 17.80 -29.14
CA GLY A 314 4.30 17.57 -27.69
C GLY A 314 4.18 18.85 -26.87
N ILE A 315 3.98 18.67 -25.57
CA ILE A 315 3.91 19.76 -24.58
C ILE A 315 5.04 19.56 -23.57
N ASP A 316 5.78 20.61 -23.24
CA ASP A 316 6.89 20.55 -22.28
C ASP A 316 6.36 20.56 -20.82
N LYS A 317 7.28 20.36 -19.86
CA LYS A 317 6.94 20.36 -18.41
C LYS A 317 6.34 21.67 -17.88
N ASN A 318 6.38 22.74 -18.67
CA ASN A 318 5.81 24.05 -18.31
C ASN A 318 4.47 24.29 -19.00
N GLY A 319 3.94 23.32 -19.75
CA GLY A 319 2.68 23.42 -20.47
C GLY A 319 2.80 24.13 -21.82
N ASN A 320 4.00 24.37 -22.35
CA ASN A 320 4.19 25.04 -23.63
C ASN A 320 4.39 24.02 -24.76
N CYS A 321 3.93 24.37 -25.95
CA CYS A 321 4.16 23.54 -27.14
C CYS A 321 5.66 23.37 -27.40
N ILE A 322 6.09 22.16 -27.68
CA ILE A 322 7.47 21.87 -28.09
C ILE A 322 7.59 22.21 -29.57
N ASP A 323 8.02 23.44 -29.86
CA ASP A 323 8.27 23.89 -31.24
C ASP A 323 9.63 23.31 -31.69
N ASP A 324 9.64 22.21 -32.41
CA ASP A 324 10.83 21.72 -33.10
C ASP A 324 11.04 22.56 -34.36
N GLU A 325 12.23 23.06 -34.57
CA GLU A 325 12.63 23.91 -35.73
C GLU A 325 12.32 23.24 -37.10
N THR A 326 11.95 21.98 -37.08
CA THR A 326 11.61 21.20 -38.28
C THR A 326 10.09 21.00 -38.46
N THR A 327 9.26 21.50 -37.55
CA THR A 327 7.80 21.24 -37.58
C THR A 327 7.10 22.17 -38.59
N VAL A 328 6.24 21.56 -39.37
CA VAL A 328 5.38 22.25 -40.32
C VAL A 328 4.32 23.04 -39.50
N GLU A 329 3.93 24.21 -39.99
CA GLU A 329 2.98 25.14 -39.33
C GLU A 329 1.59 24.53 -38.96
N GLU A 330 1.40 23.23 -39.19
CA GLU A 330 0.12 22.53 -39.02
C GLU A 330 0.10 21.47 -37.89
N GLU A 331 1.14 21.35 -37.04
CA GLU A 331 1.12 20.40 -35.94
C GLU A 331 0.20 20.89 -34.82
N LEU A 332 -0.76 20.03 -34.42
CA LEU A 332 -1.67 20.29 -33.34
C LEU A 332 -0.94 20.15 -31.99
N CYS A 333 -0.91 21.19 -31.20
CA CYS A 333 -0.31 21.20 -29.87
C CYS A 333 -1.27 20.50 -28.90
N LEU A 334 -0.99 19.22 -28.64
CA LEU A 334 -1.88 18.36 -27.86
C LEU A 334 -1.09 17.25 -27.16
N MET A 335 -1.39 16.99 -25.90
CA MET A 335 -0.86 15.86 -25.16
C MET A 335 -1.99 15.24 -24.34
N MET A 336 -2.13 13.92 -24.41
CA MET A 336 -3.07 13.17 -23.58
C MET A 336 -2.28 12.15 -22.77
N THR A 337 -2.45 12.17 -21.45
CA THR A 337 -1.74 11.29 -20.52
C THR A 337 -2.74 10.53 -19.67
N LEU A 338 -2.57 9.21 -19.62
CA LEU A 338 -3.43 8.34 -18.81
C LEU A 338 -3.03 8.45 -17.33
N THR A 339 -3.97 8.76 -16.48
CA THR A 339 -3.84 8.88 -15.02
C THR A 339 -5.13 8.40 -14.34
N GLY A 340 -5.29 8.68 -13.06
CA GLY A 340 -6.46 8.27 -12.28
C GLY A 340 -6.11 7.18 -11.27
N PRO A 341 -7.04 6.85 -10.37
CA PRO A 341 -6.78 5.84 -9.33
C PRO A 341 -6.30 4.50 -9.90
N THR A 342 -6.98 3.94 -10.88
CA THR A 342 -6.66 2.62 -11.46
C THR A 342 -5.28 2.59 -12.15
N PRO A 343 -4.91 3.53 -13.04
CA PRO A 343 -3.55 3.55 -13.58
C PRO A 343 -2.45 3.74 -12.52
N ILE A 344 -2.72 4.47 -11.44
CA ILE A 344 -1.75 4.66 -10.34
C ILE A 344 -1.52 3.34 -9.59
N THR A 345 -2.58 2.63 -9.22
CA THR A 345 -2.44 1.35 -8.51
C THR A 345 -1.70 0.31 -9.37
N ASN A 346 -1.98 0.28 -10.67
CA ASN A 346 -1.25 -0.58 -11.61
C ASN A 346 0.22 -0.17 -11.72
N ALA A 347 0.51 1.13 -11.82
CA ALA A 347 1.88 1.64 -11.90
C ALA A 347 2.67 1.29 -10.62
N VAL A 348 2.07 1.41 -9.45
CA VAL A 348 2.68 1.03 -8.17
C VAL A 348 3.02 -0.48 -8.16
N THR A 349 2.09 -1.30 -8.63
CA THR A 349 2.27 -2.76 -8.71
C THR A 349 3.45 -3.11 -9.63
N GLU A 350 3.44 -2.60 -10.86
CA GLU A 350 4.50 -2.84 -11.86
C GLU A 350 5.86 -2.32 -11.36
N TYR A 351 5.87 -1.13 -10.77
CA TYR A 351 7.08 -0.49 -10.26
C TYR A 351 7.71 -1.25 -9.10
N THR A 352 6.91 -1.97 -8.29
CA THR A 352 7.39 -2.78 -7.16
C THR A 352 8.46 -3.79 -7.62
N PHE A 353 8.25 -4.45 -8.75
CA PHE A 353 9.18 -5.44 -9.29
C PHE A 353 10.42 -4.80 -9.91
N ILE A 354 10.24 -3.68 -10.61
CA ILE A 354 11.37 -2.91 -11.21
C ILE A 354 12.30 -2.43 -10.09
N LEU A 355 11.75 -1.81 -9.05
CA LEU A 355 12.50 -1.31 -7.90
C LEU A 355 13.27 -2.41 -7.17
N PHE A 356 12.72 -3.63 -7.09
CA PHE A 356 13.43 -4.74 -6.47
C PHE A 356 14.78 -4.98 -7.15
N TRP A 357 14.81 -5.02 -8.50
CA TRP A 357 16.05 -5.26 -9.25
C TRP A 357 17.02 -4.08 -9.22
N ASP A 358 16.52 -2.87 -9.15
CA ASP A 358 17.36 -1.66 -9.10
C ASP A 358 17.99 -1.45 -7.72
N ILE A 359 17.24 -1.71 -6.65
CA ILE A 359 17.61 -1.33 -5.28
C ILE A 359 18.23 -2.49 -4.51
N PHE A 360 17.67 -3.70 -4.64
CA PHE A 360 18.09 -4.86 -3.84
C PHE A 360 19.58 -5.19 -4.02
N PRO A 361 20.17 -5.21 -5.23
CA PRO A 361 21.62 -5.43 -5.40
C PRO A 361 22.48 -4.36 -4.69
N VAL A 362 22.02 -3.10 -4.68
CA VAL A 362 22.72 -2.03 -3.96
C VAL A 362 22.72 -2.34 -2.45
N GLY A 363 21.59 -2.84 -1.94
CA GLY A 363 21.46 -3.28 -0.54
C GLY A 363 22.43 -4.40 -0.20
N VAL A 364 22.52 -5.41 -1.05
CA VAL A 364 23.44 -6.53 -0.89
C VAL A 364 24.89 -6.02 -0.84
N VAL A 365 25.27 -5.11 -1.77
CA VAL A 365 26.63 -4.53 -1.81
C VAL A 365 26.90 -3.69 -0.56
N ALA A 366 25.94 -2.88 -0.11
CA ALA A 366 26.09 -2.04 1.10
C ALA A 366 26.32 -2.89 2.34
N VAL A 367 25.49 -3.89 2.56
CA VAL A 367 25.60 -4.82 3.69
C VAL A 367 26.92 -5.60 3.61
N ALA A 368 27.28 -6.11 2.43
CA ALA A 368 28.56 -6.82 2.22
C ALA A 368 29.75 -5.91 2.50
N GLY A 369 29.68 -4.65 2.09
CA GLY A 369 30.73 -3.64 2.34
C GLY A 369 30.93 -3.37 3.82
N VAL A 370 29.85 -3.18 4.57
CA VAL A 370 29.89 -2.94 6.02
C VAL A 370 30.42 -4.19 6.74
N LEU A 371 29.93 -5.39 6.40
CA LEU A 371 30.46 -6.66 6.94
C LEU A 371 31.96 -6.79 6.69
N PHE A 372 32.37 -6.50 5.47
CA PHE A 372 33.79 -6.57 5.08
C PHE A 372 34.63 -5.61 5.95
N LEU A 373 34.20 -4.35 6.09
CA LEU A 373 34.92 -3.31 6.86
C LEU A 373 35.08 -3.71 8.34
N PHE A 374 34.07 -4.29 8.96
CA PHE A 374 34.14 -4.71 10.37
C PHE A 374 35.05 -5.93 10.54
N HIS A 375 35.16 -6.79 9.53
CA HIS A 375 35.86 -8.07 9.67
C HIS A 375 37.16 -8.22 8.93
N CYS A 376 37.60 -7.17 8.20
CA CYS A 376 38.91 -7.18 7.55
C CYS A 376 40.07 -6.72 8.44
N ASP A 377 39.82 -6.56 9.76
CA ASP A 377 40.82 -6.14 10.77
C ASP A 377 41.37 -4.70 10.58
N LEU A 378 40.78 -3.92 9.71
CA LEU A 378 41.25 -2.55 9.43
C LEU A 378 41.23 -1.65 10.67
N PHE A 379 40.11 -1.67 11.43
CA PHE A 379 39.91 -0.83 12.61
C PHE A 379 40.73 -1.27 13.81
N GLN A 380 41.17 -2.53 13.83
CA GLN A 380 41.85 -3.11 15.01
C GLN A 380 43.38 -3.17 14.86
N THR A 381 43.85 -3.55 13.67
CA THR A 381 45.28 -3.69 13.42
C THR A 381 45.82 -2.71 12.37
N GLY A 382 44.96 -1.94 11.72
CA GLY A 382 45.33 -1.04 10.65
C GLY A 382 45.74 -1.74 9.36
N ARG A 383 45.54 -3.05 9.25
CA ARG A 383 45.86 -3.86 8.03
C ARG A 383 44.63 -4.57 7.51
N ILE A 384 44.42 -4.53 6.21
CA ILE A 384 43.28 -5.18 5.57
C ILE A 384 43.60 -6.66 5.33
N ARG A 385 42.84 -7.55 5.93
CA ARG A 385 42.85 -9.01 5.69
C ARG A 385 41.71 -9.37 4.75
N TRP A 386 41.95 -9.24 3.44
CA TRP A 386 40.94 -9.45 2.41
C TRP A 386 40.27 -10.82 2.51
N GLU A 387 41.07 -11.88 2.68
CA GLU A 387 40.57 -13.26 2.78
C GLU A 387 39.57 -13.45 3.91
N GLN A 388 39.88 -12.89 5.08
CA GLN A 388 39.01 -13.00 6.27
C GLN A 388 37.70 -12.21 6.09
N GLY A 389 37.80 -10.96 5.58
CA GLY A 389 36.62 -10.13 5.32
C GLY A 389 35.66 -10.81 4.34
N ILE A 390 36.20 -11.27 3.19
CA ILE A 390 35.38 -11.96 2.18
C ILE A 390 34.74 -13.24 2.74
N LYS A 391 35.48 -14.04 3.52
CA LYS A 391 34.93 -15.26 4.12
C LYS A 391 33.72 -14.95 5.03
N VAL A 392 33.81 -13.90 5.87
CA VAL A 392 32.71 -13.52 6.75
C VAL A 392 31.50 -13.01 5.94
N VAL A 393 31.75 -12.21 4.89
CA VAL A 393 30.68 -11.74 3.97
C VAL A 393 29.92 -12.94 3.39
N ILE A 394 30.64 -13.96 2.91
CA ILE A 394 30.01 -15.16 2.33
C ILE A 394 29.27 -15.96 3.44
N ILE A 395 29.88 -16.16 4.60
CA ILE A 395 29.34 -17.00 5.67
C ILE A 395 28.04 -16.39 6.26
N ALA A 396 28.01 -15.09 6.48
CA ALA A 396 26.86 -14.40 7.04
C ALA A 396 25.86 -13.89 5.97
N GLY A 397 26.36 -13.43 4.82
CA GLY A 397 25.55 -12.82 3.76
C GLY A 397 24.83 -13.81 2.86
N LEU A 398 25.52 -14.88 2.40
CA LEU A 398 24.92 -15.83 1.46
C LEU A 398 23.66 -16.54 2.02
N PRO A 399 23.64 -17.05 3.27
CA PRO A 399 22.41 -17.63 3.81
C PRO A 399 21.22 -16.66 3.83
N THR A 400 21.49 -15.40 4.16
CA THR A 400 20.45 -14.34 4.18
C THR A 400 19.96 -14.02 2.79
N LEU A 401 20.88 -13.89 1.82
CA LEU A 401 20.52 -13.68 0.42
C LEU A 401 19.61 -14.80 -0.10
N CYS A 402 19.99 -16.06 0.17
CA CYS A 402 19.18 -17.23 -0.18
C CYS A 402 17.81 -17.19 0.48
N SER A 403 17.72 -16.71 1.73
CA SER A 403 16.46 -16.66 2.46
C SER A 403 15.52 -15.60 1.90
N VAL A 404 16.01 -14.45 1.39
CA VAL A 404 15.16 -13.43 0.72
C VAL A 404 14.49 -14.08 -0.51
N PHE A 405 15.28 -14.68 -1.39
CA PHE A 405 14.74 -15.32 -2.60
C PHE A 405 13.81 -16.49 -2.25
N ALA A 406 14.12 -17.25 -1.22
CA ALA A 406 13.26 -18.35 -0.78
C ALA A 406 11.95 -17.86 -0.19
N THR A 407 11.95 -16.71 0.49
CA THR A 407 10.73 -16.10 1.04
C THR A 407 9.81 -15.59 -0.07
N LEU A 408 10.34 -14.78 -0.98
CA LEU A 408 9.57 -14.26 -2.11
C LEU A 408 9.08 -15.40 -3.00
N GLY A 409 9.93 -16.41 -3.23
CA GLY A 409 9.56 -17.58 -4.01
C GLY A 409 8.49 -18.44 -3.35
N LEU A 410 8.49 -18.53 -2.01
CA LEU A 410 7.44 -19.25 -1.30
C LEU A 410 6.10 -18.54 -1.40
N ILE A 411 6.11 -17.20 -1.36
CA ILE A 411 4.91 -16.36 -1.56
C ILE A 411 4.31 -16.67 -2.94
N GLY A 412 5.11 -16.59 -4.02
CA GLY A 412 4.66 -16.92 -5.37
C GLY A 412 4.22 -18.39 -5.53
N PHE A 413 4.98 -19.32 -4.94
CA PHE A 413 4.66 -20.76 -5.02
C PHE A 413 3.33 -21.10 -4.34
N THR A 414 2.95 -20.39 -3.28
CA THR A 414 1.68 -20.62 -2.57
C THR A 414 0.53 -19.77 -3.12
N ASP A 415 0.80 -18.96 -4.11
CA ASP A 415 -0.16 -18.02 -4.70
C ASP A 415 -0.81 -17.11 -3.63
N TYR A 416 -0.01 -16.73 -2.64
CA TYR A 416 -0.48 -15.87 -1.55
C TYR A 416 -0.53 -14.44 -2.05
N GLU A 417 -1.74 -13.90 -2.09
CA GLU A 417 -1.97 -12.53 -2.51
C GLU A 417 -1.29 -11.54 -1.55
N VAL A 418 -0.46 -10.67 -2.08
CA VAL A 418 0.25 -9.63 -1.32
C VAL A 418 -0.09 -8.25 -1.88
N THR A 419 0.10 -7.24 -1.06
CA THR A 419 -0.08 -5.85 -1.48
C THR A 419 1.29 -5.22 -1.81
N MET A 420 1.26 -4.04 -2.42
CA MET A 420 2.46 -3.26 -2.79
C MET A 420 3.45 -3.05 -1.63
N THR A 421 3.00 -3.10 -0.38
CA THR A 421 3.86 -2.95 0.80
C THR A 421 4.88 -4.09 0.94
N VAL A 422 4.73 -5.20 0.20
CA VAL A 422 5.68 -6.33 0.19
C VAL A 422 7.10 -5.89 -0.26
N ILE A 423 7.24 -4.78 -0.97
CA ILE A 423 8.54 -4.26 -1.43
C ILE A 423 9.54 -4.05 -0.28
N ILE A 424 9.06 -3.73 0.92
CA ILE A 424 9.91 -3.50 2.09
C ILE A 424 10.40 -4.82 2.73
N VAL A 425 9.81 -5.96 2.39
CA VAL A 425 10.11 -7.27 2.99
C VAL A 425 11.54 -7.71 2.69
N GLY A 426 11.98 -7.57 1.42
CA GLY A 426 13.34 -7.94 1.01
C GLY A 426 14.43 -7.22 1.81
N PRO A 427 14.47 -5.88 1.80
CA PRO A 427 15.42 -5.10 2.60
C PRO A 427 15.38 -5.41 4.10
N ILE A 428 14.21 -5.59 4.70
CA ILE A 428 14.09 -5.90 6.14
C ILE A 428 14.66 -7.30 6.42
N ILE A 429 14.34 -8.32 5.63
CA ILE A 429 14.88 -9.68 5.78
C ILE A 429 16.40 -9.68 5.63
N LEU A 430 16.91 -8.95 4.61
CA LEU A 430 18.36 -8.85 4.39
C LEU A 430 19.05 -8.21 5.60
N ALA A 431 18.48 -7.11 6.11
CA ALA A 431 19.02 -6.36 7.24
C ALA A 431 19.08 -7.21 8.53
N LEU A 432 18.00 -7.93 8.83
CA LEU A 432 17.88 -8.73 10.05
C LEU A 432 18.63 -10.07 9.96
N GLY A 433 18.56 -10.72 8.81
CA GLY A 433 19.10 -12.07 8.64
C GLY A 433 20.61 -12.12 8.80
N VAL A 434 21.31 -11.11 8.31
CA VAL A 434 22.78 -11.04 8.42
C VAL A 434 23.22 -11.01 9.89
N SER A 435 22.46 -10.35 10.77
CA SER A 435 22.79 -10.26 12.20
C SER A 435 22.88 -11.64 12.86
N TYR A 436 22.02 -12.60 12.49
CA TYR A 436 22.03 -13.96 13.04
C TYR A 436 23.33 -14.70 12.69
N GLY A 437 23.75 -14.60 11.41
CA GLY A 437 25.03 -15.18 10.95
C GLY A 437 26.22 -14.53 11.65
N LEU A 438 26.16 -13.22 11.84
CA LEU A 438 27.20 -12.44 12.51
C LEU A 438 27.38 -12.85 13.96
N HIS A 439 26.30 -13.01 14.72
CA HIS A 439 26.38 -13.44 16.13
C HIS A 439 27.02 -14.82 16.27
N ILE A 440 26.68 -15.77 15.37
CA ILE A 440 27.25 -17.13 15.39
C ILE A 440 28.74 -17.07 15.05
N THR A 441 29.14 -16.29 14.02
CA THR A 441 30.56 -16.20 13.61
C THR A 441 31.41 -15.46 14.65
N ASN A 442 30.87 -14.46 15.33
CA ASN A 442 31.57 -13.77 16.45
C ASN A 442 31.78 -14.71 17.61
N ARG A 443 30.75 -15.48 17.99
CA ARG A 443 30.88 -16.49 19.07
C ARG A 443 31.85 -17.61 18.72
N TYR A 444 31.86 -18.04 17.46
CA TYR A 444 32.83 -19.01 16.92
C TYR A 444 34.28 -18.48 17.12
N ALA A 445 34.50 -17.19 16.81
CA ALA A 445 35.83 -16.55 16.98
C ALA A 445 36.27 -16.50 18.45
N GLU A 446 35.36 -16.26 19.38
CA GLU A 446 35.64 -16.22 20.85
C GLU A 446 35.95 -17.62 21.44
N SER A 447 35.41 -18.68 20.83
CA SER A 447 35.49 -20.03 21.38
C SER A 447 36.88 -20.64 21.16
N LYS A 448 37.30 -21.55 22.07
CA LYS A 448 38.57 -22.26 21.99
C LYS A 448 38.34 -23.72 21.65
N GLY A 449 39.26 -24.36 20.94
CA GLY A 449 39.19 -25.77 20.58
C GLY A 449 39.32 -26.00 19.07
N THR A 450 38.94 -27.18 18.61
CA THR A 450 38.88 -27.52 17.19
C THR A 450 37.73 -26.80 16.49
N PRO A 451 37.75 -26.62 15.17
CA PRO A 451 36.65 -25.92 14.45
C PRO A 451 35.26 -26.49 14.73
N LYS A 452 35.14 -27.83 14.86
CA LYS A 452 33.85 -28.47 15.17
C LYS A 452 33.40 -28.16 16.60
N GLU A 453 34.31 -28.19 17.58
CA GLU A 453 34.03 -27.87 18.99
C GLU A 453 33.61 -26.39 19.14
N LYS A 454 34.34 -25.48 18.49
CA LYS A 454 34.02 -24.05 18.46
C LYS A 454 32.61 -23.82 17.92
N MET A 455 32.27 -24.46 16.82
CA MET A 455 30.94 -24.30 16.19
C MET A 455 29.85 -24.93 17.06
N ALA A 456 30.11 -26.11 17.66
CA ALA A 456 29.16 -26.74 18.59
C ALA A 456 28.85 -25.81 19.79
N LEU A 457 29.92 -25.23 20.37
CA LEU A 457 29.77 -24.25 21.48
C LEU A 457 29.00 -23.00 21.04
N ALA A 458 29.33 -22.46 19.87
CA ALA A 458 28.64 -21.28 19.33
C ALA A 458 27.16 -21.56 19.14
N LEU A 459 26.78 -22.69 18.59
CA LEU A 459 25.39 -23.08 18.37
C LEU A 459 24.65 -23.38 19.67
N GLN A 460 25.32 -24.02 20.67
CA GLN A 460 24.72 -24.33 21.99
C GLN A 460 24.43 -23.05 22.81
N SER A 461 25.28 -22.03 22.72
CA SER A 461 25.12 -20.79 23.47
C SER A 461 24.37 -19.73 22.64
N THR A 462 25.04 -19.17 21.64
CA THR A 462 24.49 -18.09 20.80
C THR A 462 23.36 -18.58 19.89
N GLY A 463 23.43 -19.81 19.38
CA GLY A 463 22.35 -20.41 18.60
C GLY A 463 21.01 -20.47 19.33
N ARG A 464 21.02 -20.67 20.66
CA ARG A 464 19.82 -20.60 21.50
C ARG A 464 19.29 -19.16 21.60
N ALA A 465 20.18 -18.19 21.72
CA ALA A 465 19.80 -16.77 21.75
C ALA A 465 19.19 -16.36 20.39
N VAL A 466 19.83 -16.77 19.28
CA VAL A 466 19.32 -16.52 17.92
C VAL A 466 17.96 -17.20 17.71
N PHE A 467 17.76 -18.41 18.20
CA PHE A 467 16.44 -19.07 18.14
C PHE A 467 15.38 -18.27 18.89
N LEU A 468 15.70 -17.82 20.10
CA LEU A 468 14.79 -17.04 20.92
C LEU A 468 14.49 -15.69 20.26
N SER A 469 15.51 -15.03 19.72
CA SER A 469 15.40 -13.81 18.93
C SER A 469 14.47 -14.04 17.72
N ALA A 470 14.72 -15.08 16.92
CA ALA A 470 13.87 -15.39 15.77
C ALA A 470 12.39 -15.61 16.17
N VAL A 471 12.15 -16.35 17.27
CA VAL A 471 10.78 -16.58 17.78
C VAL A 471 10.11 -15.25 18.21
N THR A 472 10.82 -14.40 18.93
CA THR A 472 10.25 -13.11 19.37
C THR A 472 10.03 -12.16 18.19
N THR A 473 10.90 -12.20 17.17
CA THR A 473 10.74 -11.40 15.95
C THR A 473 9.52 -11.88 15.14
N VAL A 474 9.36 -13.21 15.00
CA VAL A 474 8.17 -13.82 14.37
C VAL A 474 6.89 -13.38 15.11
N ILE A 475 6.91 -13.38 16.45
CA ILE A 475 5.77 -12.95 17.27
C ILE A 475 5.47 -11.46 17.02
N GLY A 476 6.51 -10.63 16.93
CA GLY A 476 6.35 -9.20 16.60
C GLY A 476 5.64 -9.02 15.24
N PHE A 477 6.05 -9.78 14.22
CA PHE A 477 5.43 -9.71 12.89
C PHE A 477 4.04 -10.36 12.85
N ILE A 478 3.82 -11.46 13.58
CA ILE A 478 2.48 -12.08 13.69
C ILE A 478 1.48 -11.10 14.32
N SER A 479 1.91 -10.20 15.22
CA SER A 479 1.00 -9.23 15.81
C SER A 479 0.40 -8.28 14.76
N LEU A 480 1.08 -8.05 13.63
CA LEU A 480 0.58 -7.27 12.49
C LEU A 480 -0.61 -7.97 11.80
N ILE A 481 -0.66 -9.31 11.84
CA ILE A 481 -1.76 -10.09 11.24
C ILE A 481 -3.11 -9.81 11.96
N LEU A 482 -3.04 -9.36 13.20
CA LEU A 482 -4.23 -9.03 13.99
C LEU A 482 -4.87 -7.69 13.59
N THR A 483 -4.17 -6.89 12.79
CA THR A 483 -4.69 -5.66 12.21
C THR A 483 -5.67 -6.01 11.08
N PRO A 484 -6.87 -5.45 11.04
CA PRO A 484 -7.86 -5.81 10.01
C PRO A 484 -7.61 -5.09 8.67
N MET A 485 -6.37 -5.06 8.20
CA MET A 485 -5.97 -4.38 6.95
C MET A 485 -5.03 -5.28 6.16
N ALA A 486 -5.38 -5.56 4.91
CA ALA A 486 -4.60 -6.47 4.06
C ALA A 486 -3.13 -6.03 3.88
N PRO A 487 -2.80 -4.75 3.62
CA PRO A 487 -1.39 -4.37 3.46
C PRO A 487 -0.52 -4.66 4.69
N ILE A 488 -1.06 -4.47 5.89
CA ILE A 488 -0.34 -4.73 7.13
C ILE A 488 -0.26 -6.25 7.40
N LYS A 489 -1.35 -6.98 7.14
CA LYS A 489 -1.39 -8.46 7.25
C LYS A 489 -0.36 -9.12 6.33
N THR A 490 -0.31 -8.70 5.06
CA THR A 490 0.60 -9.31 4.07
C THR A 490 2.06 -9.09 4.43
N VAL A 491 2.43 -7.90 4.91
CA VAL A 491 3.78 -7.63 5.44
C VAL A 491 4.06 -8.50 6.66
N GLY A 492 3.09 -8.60 7.60
CA GLY A 492 3.22 -9.42 8.81
C GLY A 492 3.48 -10.89 8.50
N VAL A 493 2.69 -11.49 7.60
CA VAL A 493 2.82 -12.89 7.16
C VAL A 493 4.17 -13.10 6.46
N SER A 494 4.50 -12.22 5.50
CA SER A 494 5.72 -12.31 4.69
C SER A 494 6.98 -12.19 5.54
N LEU A 495 7.02 -11.24 6.48
CA LEU A 495 8.16 -11.07 7.39
C LEU A 495 8.26 -12.20 8.41
N ALA A 496 7.13 -12.65 8.97
CA ALA A 496 7.13 -13.79 9.92
C ALA A 496 7.67 -15.07 9.25
N GLY A 497 7.13 -15.37 8.05
CA GLY A 497 7.62 -16.50 7.23
C GLY A 497 9.09 -16.33 6.86
N GLY A 498 9.47 -15.14 6.43
CA GLY A 498 10.84 -14.80 6.05
C GLY A 498 11.84 -15.01 7.19
N ILE A 499 11.52 -14.60 8.41
CA ILE A 499 12.41 -14.80 9.58
C ILE A 499 12.56 -16.28 9.94
N ILE A 500 11.49 -17.07 9.79
CA ILE A 500 11.59 -18.53 9.96
C ILE A 500 12.58 -19.11 8.93
N ILE A 501 12.46 -18.71 7.68
CA ILE A 501 13.35 -19.14 6.59
C ILE A 501 14.79 -18.69 6.86
N VAL A 502 15.00 -17.42 7.24
CA VAL A 502 16.31 -16.86 7.62
C VAL A 502 16.95 -17.70 8.72
N TYR A 503 16.20 -17.99 9.79
CA TYR A 503 16.70 -18.79 10.91
C TYR A 503 17.13 -20.19 10.43
N LEU A 504 16.30 -20.85 9.61
CA LEU A 504 16.62 -22.18 9.07
C LEU A 504 17.88 -22.14 8.19
N TYR A 505 17.96 -21.20 7.24
CA TYR A 505 19.12 -21.05 6.36
C TYR A 505 20.39 -20.74 7.18
N THR A 506 20.29 -19.84 8.15
CA THR A 506 21.42 -19.49 9.03
C THR A 506 21.94 -20.71 9.81
N MET A 507 21.02 -21.44 10.45
CA MET A 507 21.39 -22.62 11.26
C MET A 507 21.96 -23.76 10.43
N ILE A 508 21.56 -23.85 9.16
CA ILE A 508 22.05 -24.90 8.24
C ILE A 508 23.33 -24.44 7.52
N MET A 509 23.32 -23.25 6.91
CA MET A 509 24.41 -22.82 6.01
C MET A 509 25.63 -22.26 6.76
N VAL A 510 25.42 -21.44 7.83
CA VAL A 510 26.55 -20.79 8.54
C VAL A 510 27.57 -21.82 9.07
N PRO A 511 27.18 -22.88 9.80
CA PRO A 511 28.14 -23.90 10.23
C PRO A 511 28.87 -24.57 9.08
N ASN A 512 28.16 -24.93 8.02
CA ASN A 512 28.71 -25.61 6.85
C ASN A 512 29.67 -24.71 6.06
N LEU A 513 29.33 -23.45 5.84
CA LEU A 513 30.20 -22.48 5.17
C LEU A 513 31.43 -22.14 6.01
N THR A 514 31.30 -22.04 7.35
CA THR A 514 32.41 -21.78 8.26
C THR A 514 33.45 -22.91 8.18
N MET A 515 32.99 -24.16 8.10
CA MET A 515 33.88 -25.32 7.96
C MET A 515 34.46 -25.41 6.54
N LEU A 516 33.65 -25.19 5.52
CA LEU A 516 34.09 -25.27 4.11
C LEU A 516 35.16 -24.21 3.78
N LEU A 517 35.01 -23.02 4.32
CA LEU A 517 35.89 -21.86 4.04
C LEU A 517 37.07 -21.77 5.05
N ASP A 518 37.13 -22.65 6.06
CA ASP A 518 38.13 -22.64 7.13
C ASP A 518 38.35 -21.26 7.73
N LEU A 519 37.26 -20.71 8.37
CA LEU A 519 37.31 -19.35 8.94
C LEU A 519 38.28 -19.29 10.13
N LYS A 520 39.28 -18.42 10.02
CA LYS A 520 40.30 -18.15 11.05
C LYS A 520 40.18 -16.68 11.52
N LYS A 521 39.13 -16.38 12.23
CA LYS A 521 38.86 -15.03 12.75
C LYS A 521 39.45 -14.89 14.15
N PRO A 522 40.36 -13.92 14.40
CA PRO A 522 40.87 -13.68 15.76
C PRO A 522 39.78 -12.97 16.59
N SER A 523 39.80 -13.21 17.89
CA SER A 523 39.00 -12.46 18.85
C SER A 523 39.82 -11.24 19.35
N HIS A 524 39.21 -10.09 19.40
CA HIS A 524 39.83 -8.86 19.87
C HIS A 524 39.04 -8.30 21.05
N ASP A 525 39.77 -7.68 21.99
CA ASP A 525 39.15 -7.01 23.13
C ASP A 525 38.46 -5.71 22.70
N PRO A 526 37.30 -5.39 23.29
CA PRO A 526 36.60 -4.12 22.97
C PRO A 526 37.45 -2.88 23.30
N PRO A 527 37.21 -1.77 22.57
CA PRO A 527 37.92 -0.51 22.89
C PRO A 527 37.66 -0.03 24.34
N LYS A 528 38.68 0.55 24.98
CA LYS A 528 38.58 1.04 26.36
C LYS A 528 37.43 2.03 26.56
N VAL A 529 37.19 2.92 25.59
CA VAL A 529 36.10 3.91 25.63
C VAL A 529 34.75 3.20 25.74
N PHE A 530 34.55 2.16 24.96
CA PHE A 530 33.33 1.35 24.96
C PHE A 530 33.10 0.66 26.32
N ILE A 531 34.17 0.09 26.90
CA ILE A 531 34.09 -0.56 28.21
C ILE A 531 33.68 0.46 29.29
N VAL A 532 34.27 1.68 29.28
CA VAL A 532 33.94 2.74 30.24
C VAL A 532 32.46 3.17 30.05
N ALA A 533 32.02 3.36 28.81
CA ALA A 533 30.64 3.80 28.51
C ALA A 533 29.61 2.78 29.04
N VAL A 534 29.87 1.49 28.89
CA VAL A 534 28.96 0.43 29.32
C VAL A 534 28.98 0.24 30.84
N ARG A 535 30.13 0.46 31.50
CA ARG A 535 30.26 0.32 32.97
C ARG A 535 29.62 1.49 33.76
N ALA A 536 29.57 2.67 33.20
CA ALA A 536 29.05 3.87 33.89
C ALA A 536 27.59 3.68 34.37
N PRO A 537 26.64 3.23 33.55
CA PRO A 537 25.26 2.98 33.98
C PRO A 537 25.13 1.89 35.05
N ILE A 538 26.02 0.90 35.06
CA ILE A 538 26.03 -0.17 36.06
C ILE A 538 26.43 0.41 37.42
N ARG A 539 27.44 1.32 37.43
CA ARG A 539 27.93 2.00 38.64
C ARG A 539 26.83 2.92 39.22
N TRP A 540 26.21 3.75 38.38
CA TRP A 540 25.18 4.73 38.79
C TRP A 540 23.76 4.24 38.37
N SER A 541 23.48 2.98 38.66
CA SER A 541 22.31 2.29 38.11
C SER A 541 20.97 2.96 38.43
N ARG A 542 20.78 3.45 39.68
CA ARG A 542 19.52 4.14 40.05
C ARG A 542 19.32 5.44 39.28
N ILE A 543 20.40 6.23 39.10
CA ILE A 543 20.35 7.53 38.35
C ILE A 543 20.04 7.23 36.87
N ALA A 544 20.70 6.23 36.29
CA ALA A 544 20.48 5.84 34.91
C ALA A 544 19.03 5.39 34.68
N VAL A 545 18.52 4.46 35.51
CA VAL A 545 17.14 3.96 35.41
C VAL A 545 16.13 5.10 35.54
N THR A 546 16.31 5.99 36.53
CA THR A 546 15.43 7.16 36.75
C THR A 546 15.45 8.09 35.53
N GLY A 547 16.64 8.36 34.97
CA GLY A 547 16.79 9.20 33.77
C GLY A 547 16.06 8.65 32.56
N PHE A 548 16.23 7.36 32.29
CA PHE A 548 15.53 6.70 31.20
C PHE A 548 13.99 6.68 31.38
N ILE A 549 13.51 6.47 32.63
CA ILE A 549 12.07 6.51 32.94
C ILE A 549 11.53 7.94 32.75
N LEU A 550 12.25 8.96 33.18
CA LEU A 550 11.81 10.36 32.99
C LEU A 550 11.76 10.73 31.50
N LEU A 551 12.73 10.27 30.71
CA LEU A 551 12.75 10.47 29.26
C LEU A 551 11.56 9.75 28.58
N MET A 552 11.30 8.51 28.97
CA MET A 552 10.14 7.73 28.49
C MET A 552 8.82 8.43 28.81
N MET A 553 8.67 8.93 30.06
CA MET A 553 7.46 9.65 30.48
C MET A 553 7.32 10.97 29.71
N ALA A 554 8.42 11.70 29.51
CA ALA A 554 8.40 12.93 28.72
C ALA A 554 7.94 12.64 27.28
N SER A 555 8.47 11.60 26.67
CA SER A 555 8.05 11.19 25.30
C SER A 555 6.54 10.89 25.27
N ALA A 556 6.05 10.05 26.18
CA ALA A 556 4.66 9.63 26.21
C ALA A 556 3.68 10.76 26.54
N LEU A 557 4.04 11.69 27.44
CA LEU A 557 3.11 12.73 27.90
C LEU A 557 3.14 14.01 27.06
N ILE A 558 4.29 14.32 26.47
CA ILE A 558 4.48 15.58 25.74
C ILE A 558 4.28 15.38 24.24
N TYR A 559 4.86 14.33 23.68
CA TYR A 559 4.92 14.14 22.21
C TYR A 559 3.81 13.28 21.66
N GLN A 560 3.32 12.26 22.38
CA GLN A 560 2.25 11.40 21.86
C GLN A 560 1.00 12.19 21.45
N PRO A 561 0.52 13.20 22.23
CA PRO A 561 -0.67 13.96 21.80
C PRO A 561 -0.43 14.91 20.61
N GLN A 562 0.81 15.04 20.14
CA GLN A 562 1.18 15.93 19.04
C GLN A 562 1.37 15.19 17.70
N ILE A 563 1.20 13.86 17.69
CA ILE A 563 1.34 13.09 16.47
C ILE A 563 0.16 13.41 15.55
N ASN A 564 0.45 13.79 14.34
CA ASN A 564 -0.52 13.93 13.27
C ASN A 564 -0.76 12.56 12.62
N GLU A 565 -1.96 12.40 12.12
CA GLU A 565 -2.40 11.24 11.37
C GLU A 565 -2.57 11.69 9.92
N ASN A 566 -1.96 11.01 9.00
CA ASN A 566 -2.06 11.34 7.58
C ASN A 566 -1.93 10.07 6.74
N VAL A 567 -3.04 9.64 6.18
CA VAL A 567 -3.08 8.53 5.23
C VAL A 567 -3.32 9.11 3.85
N ASP A 568 -2.24 9.41 3.17
CA ASP A 568 -2.29 9.84 1.78
C ASP A 568 -1.89 8.65 0.89
N LEU A 569 -2.84 8.12 0.14
CA LEU A 569 -2.62 6.99 -0.77
C LEU A 569 -1.67 7.37 -1.91
N LEU A 570 -1.65 8.64 -2.29
CA LEU A 570 -0.74 9.14 -3.32
C LEU A 570 0.73 9.12 -2.86
N GLU A 571 0.99 9.26 -1.54
CA GLU A 571 2.33 9.12 -0.97
C GLU A 571 2.89 7.69 -1.05
N MET A 572 2.01 6.70 -1.26
CA MET A 572 2.41 5.31 -1.47
C MET A 572 2.83 5.04 -2.91
N ALA A 573 2.55 5.96 -3.83
CA ALA A 573 2.89 5.80 -5.25
C ALA A 573 4.29 6.36 -5.54
N PRO A 574 5.05 5.75 -6.49
CA PRO A 574 6.35 6.26 -6.90
C PRO A 574 6.17 7.57 -7.70
N GLN A 575 6.66 8.67 -7.16
CA GLN A 575 6.46 9.99 -7.77
C GLN A 575 7.46 10.30 -8.91
N GLU A 576 8.67 9.75 -8.82
CA GLU A 576 9.70 9.97 -9.84
C GLU A 576 9.52 8.99 -11.01
N ASP A 577 9.61 9.49 -12.23
CA ASP A 577 9.54 8.71 -13.48
C ASP A 577 8.23 7.93 -13.71
N THR A 578 7.12 8.39 -13.09
CA THR A 578 5.79 7.77 -13.25
C THR A 578 4.79 8.81 -13.77
N PRO A 579 4.57 8.91 -15.10
CA PRO A 579 3.70 9.92 -15.68
C PRO A 579 2.28 9.92 -15.12
N ALA A 580 1.71 8.76 -14.81
CA ALA A 580 0.36 8.65 -14.25
C ALA A 580 0.26 9.37 -12.90
N VAL A 581 1.26 9.21 -12.03
CA VAL A 581 1.29 9.86 -10.70
C VAL A 581 1.54 11.37 -10.84
N GLU A 582 2.50 11.76 -11.68
CA GLU A 582 2.82 13.17 -11.95
C GLU A 582 1.59 13.93 -12.46
N LYS A 583 0.84 13.34 -13.40
CA LYS A 583 -0.37 13.96 -13.95
C LYS A 583 -1.54 13.94 -13.00
N MET A 584 -1.63 12.96 -12.08
CA MET A 584 -2.64 12.96 -11.04
C MET A 584 -2.45 14.13 -10.05
N ILE A 585 -1.20 14.37 -9.67
CA ILE A 585 -0.86 15.53 -8.81
C ILE A 585 -1.23 16.82 -9.53
N THR A 586 -0.92 16.92 -10.83
CA THR A 586 -1.25 18.09 -11.67
C THR A 586 -2.76 18.26 -11.75
N TYR A 587 -3.49 17.18 -12.02
CA TYR A 587 -4.96 17.18 -12.10
C TYR A 587 -5.57 17.70 -10.79
N SER A 588 -5.07 17.19 -9.67
CA SER A 588 -5.56 17.60 -8.35
C SER A 588 -5.39 19.11 -8.10
N GLN A 589 -4.25 19.65 -8.54
CA GLN A 589 -3.94 21.07 -8.35
C GLN A 589 -4.70 21.98 -9.33
N GLU A 590 -5.00 21.53 -10.55
CA GLU A 590 -5.60 22.35 -11.60
C GLU A 590 -7.12 22.22 -11.65
N PHE A 591 -7.69 21.03 -11.34
CA PHE A 591 -9.13 20.79 -11.40
C PHE A 591 -9.80 20.77 -10.02
N ASP A 592 -9.03 20.94 -8.95
CA ASP A 592 -9.51 20.71 -7.57
C ASP A 592 -10.14 19.33 -7.44
N GLY A 593 -9.51 18.32 -8.08
CA GLY A 593 -10.02 16.95 -8.17
C GLY A 593 -9.00 15.90 -7.80
N GLY A 594 -9.34 14.64 -7.98
CA GLY A 594 -8.43 13.53 -7.79
C GLY A 594 -8.90 12.48 -6.79
N GLN A 595 -9.59 12.88 -5.72
CA GLN A 595 -10.28 11.96 -4.84
C GLN A 595 -11.69 11.74 -5.39
N VAL A 596 -11.75 10.88 -6.40
CA VAL A 596 -13.02 10.53 -7.05
C VAL A 596 -13.92 9.79 -6.06
N GLY A 597 -15.17 10.20 -5.99
CA GLY A 597 -16.18 9.59 -5.13
C GLY A 597 -17.55 9.59 -5.79
N MET A 598 -18.49 8.94 -5.14
CA MET A 598 -19.87 8.79 -5.64
C MET A 598 -20.83 8.74 -4.45
N ILE A 599 -22.07 9.21 -4.67
CA ILE A 599 -23.19 8.88 -3.80
C ILE A 599 -24.15 8.03 -4.64
N LEU A 600 -24.43 6.83 -4.16
CA LEU A 600 -25.45 5.96 -4.74
C LEU A 600 -26.81 6.36 -4.17
N VAL A 601 -27.72 6.79 -5.02
CA VAL A 601 -29.07 7.15 -4.62
C VAL A 601 -30.02 6.06 -5.07
N LYS A 602 -30.68 5.41 -4.12
CA LYS A 602 -31.75 4.43 -4.38
C LYS A 602 -33.07 5.20 -4.35
N SER A 603 -33.67 5.37 -5.51
CA SER A 603 -34.95 6.08 -5.66
C SER A 603 -35.56 5.72 -7.00
N ASP A 604 -36.86 5.68 -7.04
CA ASP A 604 -37.57 5.46 -8.30
C ASP A 604 -37.58 6.77 -9.10
N ILE A 605 -36.74 6.79 -10.16
CA ILE A 605 -36.66 7.92 -11.09
C ILE A 605 -37.20 7.54 -12.47
N ALA A 606 -37.83 6.36 -12.55
CA ALA A 606 -38.45 5.87 -13.80
C ALA A 606 -39.76 6.59 -14.08
N ALA A 607 -40.09 6.73 -15.34
CA ALA A 607 -41.36 7.23 -15.80
C ALA A 607 -42.11 6.10 -16.54
N GLU A 608 -42.24 4.96 -15.92
CA GLU A 608 -42.95 3.83 -16.50
C GLU A 608 -44.47 4.00 -16.40
N PRO A 609 -45.25 3.59 -17.44
CA PRO A 609 -46.71 3.73 -17.42
C PRO A 609 -47.40 2.99 -16.26
N GLU A 610 -46.76 2.03 -15.65
CA GLU A 610 -47.24 1.25 -14.51
C GLU A 610 -47.50 2.12 -13.27
N PHE A 611 -46.79 3.25 -13.16
CA PHE A 611 -46.98 4.21 -12.07
C PHE A 611 -48.28 5.02 -12.19
N LEU A 612 -48.89 4.99 -13.34
CA LEU A 612 -50.13 5.72 -13.65
C LEU A 612 -51.38 4.86 -13.44
N THR A 613 -51.28 3.66 -12.90
CA THR A 613 -52.42 2.75 -12.70
C THR A 613 -53.31 3.26 -11.55
N PRO A 614 -54.60 3.49 -11.73
CA PRO A 614 -55.48 3.96 -10.69
C PRO A 614 -55.51 2.99 -9.49
N GLY A 615 -55.12 3.48 -8.35
CA GLY A 615 -55.09 2.72 -7.08
C GLY A 615 -53.73 2.58 -6.43
N ASP A 616 -52.66 2.90 -7.10
CA ASP A 616 -51.35 3.07 -6.43
C ASP A 616 -51.36 4.38 -5.69
N ASN A 617 -50.60 4.46 -4.59
CA ASN A 617 -50.43 5.70 -3.84
C ASN A 617 -49.57 6.67 -4.68
N GLU A 618 -50.23 7.43 -5.52
CA GLU A 618 -49.61 8.42 -6.44
C GLU A 618 -48.69 9.40 -5.68
N ALA A 619 -49.00 9.67 -4.41
CA ALA A 619 -48.21 10.56 -3.56
C ALA A 619 -46.84 9.96 -3.17
N GLN A 620 -46.58 8.68 -3.42
CA GLN A 620 -45.33 7.98 -3.03
C GLN A 620 -44.42 7.71 -4.23
N LYS A 621 -44.87 7.98 -5.44
CA LYS A 621 -44.08 7.73 -6.68
C LYS A 621 -44.09 9.00 -7.51
N ASP A 622 -43.17 9.86 -7.22
CA ASP A 622 -42.97 11.12 -7.95
C ASP A 622 -41.52 11.14 -8.48
N PRO A 623 -41.30 10.63 -9.70
CA PRO A 623 -39.94 10.58 -10.27
C PRO A 623 -39.30 11.96 -10.40
N PHE A 624 -40.08 12.99 -10.69
CA PHE A 624 -39.52 14.34 -10.80
C PHE A 624 -39.08 14.89 -9.45
N ASN A 625 -39.87 14.64 -8.38
CA ASN A 625 -39.48 15.03 -7.04
C ASN A 625 -38.17 14.33 -6.61
N ASN A 626 -38.00 13.05 -6.99
CA ASN A 626 -36.76 12.32 -6.70
C ASN A 626 -35.58 12.88 -7.50
N LEU A 627 -35.78 13.23 -8.78
CA LEU A 627 -34.78 13.91 -9.59
C LEU A 627 -34.43 15.31 -9.02
N TYR A 628 -35.42 15.99 -8.49
CA TYR A 628 -35.25 17.29 -7.81
C TYR A 628 -34.43 17.14 -6.53
N LYS A 629 -34.67 16.08 -5.76
CA LYS A 629 -33.87 15.74 -4.54
C LYS A 629 -32.42 15.43 -4.91
N ILE A 630 -32.18 14.67 -6.01
CA ILE A 630 -30.84 14.38 -6.53
C ILE A 630 -30.11 15.69 -6.86
N GLU A 631 -30.78 16.57 -7.58
CA GLU A 631 -30.19 17.87 -7.95
C GLU A 631 -29.91 18.73 -6.71
N ASN A 632 -30.83 18.77 -5.79
CA ASN A 632 -30.68 19.56 -4.55
C ASN A 632 -29.50 19.03 -3.71
N LEU A 633 -29.33 17.71 -3.64
CA LEU A 633 -28.20 17.08 -2.95
C LEU A 633 -26.90 17.44 -3.70
N SER A 634 -26.88 17.34 -5.03
CA SER A 634 -25.73 17.74 -5.86
C SER A 634 -25.34 19.21 -5.63
N ASP A 635 -26.33 20.09 -5.60
CA ASP A 635 -26.10 21.51 -5.35
C ASP A 635 -25.54 21.79 -3.95
N MET A 636 -25.99 21.03 -2.93
CA MET A 636 -25.42 21.17 -1.58
C MET A 636 -23.99 20.70 -1.51
N VAL A 637 -23.66 19.59 -2.17
CA VAL A 637 -22.29 19.09 -2.28
C VAL A 637 -21.41 20.10 -3.02
N ASN A 638 -21.89 20.71 -4.10
CA ASN A 638 -21.19 21.75 -4.85
C ASN A 638 -20.93 23.03 -4.02
N ASN A 639 -21.66 23.24 -2.94
CA ASN A 639 -21.43 24.36 -2.02
C ASN A 639 -20.34 24.06 -0.97
N VAL A 640 -19.83 22.82 -0.92
CA VAL A 640 -18.66 22.47 -0.09
C VAL A 640 -17.40 22.93 -0.85
N ASP A 641 -16.52 23.66 -0.19
CA ASP A 641 -15.32 24.24 -0.81
C ASP A 641 -14.49 23.18 -1.56
N SER A 642 -14.10 23.50 -2.78
CA SER A 642 -13.26 22.65 -3.65
C SER A 642 -13.85 21.24 -3.82
N THR A 643 -15.17 21.15 -3.99
CA THR A 643 -15.88 19.90 -4.27
C THR A 643 -16.78 20.12 -5.47
N THR A 644 -16.76 19.21 -6.42
CA THR A 644 -17.66 19.24 -7.57
C THR A 644 -18.52 17.98 -7.58
N ALA A 645 -19.81 18.16 -7.84
CA ALA A 645 -20.76 17.06 -7.94
C ALA A 645 -21.54 17.20 -9.25
N VAL A 646 -21.69 16.10 -9.96
CA VAL A 646 -22.44 16.03 -11.23
C VAL A 646 -23.41 14.85 -11.16
N SER A 647 -24.67 15.08 -11.50
CA SER A 647 -25.75 14.09 -11.49
C SER A 647 -26.50 14.09 -12.83
N ILE A 648 -27.45 13.18 -12.99
CA ILE A 648 -28.32 13.11 -14.19
C ILE A 648 -29.02 14.46 -14.45
N ALA A 649 -29.31 15.25 -13.42
CA ALA A 649 -29.93 16.56 -13.56
C ALA A 649 -29.09 17.52 -14.40
N PHE A 650 -27.78 17.37 -14.43
CA PHE A 650 -26.89 18.11 -15.32
C PHE A 650 -27.29 17.92 -16.79
N LEU A 651 -27.55 16.68 -17.22
CA LEU A 651 -28.00 16.40 -18.59
C LEU A 651 -29.42 16.99 -18.85
N MET A 652 -30.30 16.89 -17.86
CA MET A 652 -31.63 17.52 -17.97
C MET A 652 -31.58 19.04 -18.13
N LYS A 653 -30.60 19.69 -17.54
CA LYS A 653 -30.34 21.11 -17.66
C LYS A 653 -29.66 21.49 -18.98
N SER A 654 -29.05 20.53 -19.65
CA SER A 654 -28.24 20.76 -20.87
C SER A 654 -28.97 20.33 -22.16
N VAL A 655 -29.82 19.32 -22.08
CA VAL A 655 -30.53 18.77 -23.25
C VAL A 655 -31.83 19.56 -23.47
N GLY A 656 -32.00 20.09 -24.69
CA GLY A 656 -33.20 20.84 -25.06
C GLY A 656 -34.42 19.97 -25.20
N ALA A 657 -35.52 20.42 -24.61
CA ALA A 657 -36.84 19.79 -24.73
C ALA A 657 -37.69 20.43 -25.88
N SER A 658 -37.20 21.53 -26.43
CA SER A 658 -37.93 22.22 -27.50
C SER A 658 -37.91 21.46 -28.84
N LEU A 659 -39.03 21.30 -29.43
CA LEU A 659 -39.18 20.70 -30.78
C LEU A 659 -39.54 21.77 -31.78
N ASN A 660 -38.83 21.78 -32.90
CA ASN A 660 -39.19 22.67 -34.04
C ASN A 660 -40.45 22.09 -34.69
N PHE A 661 -41.39 22.97 -34.95
CA PHE A 661 -42.65 22.60 -35.58
C PHE A 661 -43.06 23.65 -36.62
N SER A 662 -42.89 23.29 -37.87
CA SER A 662 -43.19 24.17 -39.00
C SER A 662 -44.57 23.86 -39.67
N GLY A 663 -45.42 23.10 -39.00
CA GLY A 663 -46.74 22.66 -39.53
C GLY A 663 -47.68 23.82 -39.85
N SER A 664 -48.74 23.50 -40.56
CA SER A 664 -49.73 24.46 -41.06
C SER A 664 -50.59 25.07 -39.98
N SER A 665 -50.60 24.54 -38.78
CA SER A 665 -51.29 25.11 -37.61
C SER A 665 -50.32 25.99 -36.81
N THR A 666 -50.79 27.13 -36.32
CA THR A 666 -49.98 27.94 -35.43
C THR A 666 -49.82 27.21 -34.07
N ILE A 667 -48.68 27.37 -33.43
CA ILE A 667 -48.42 26.82 -32.09
C ILE A 667 -49.53 27.24 -31.12
N ALA A 668 -50.02 28.45 -31.23
CA ALA A 668 -51.13 28.99 -30.43
C ALA A 668 -52.43 28.20 -30.62
N GLU A 669 -52.72 27.74 -31.88
CA GLU A 669 -53.90 26.90 -32.18
C GLU A 669 -53.70 25.45 -31.66
N PHE A 670 -52.50 24.95 -31.69
CA PHE A 670 -52.15 23.64 -31.18
C PHE A 670 -52.21 23.57 -29.63
N CYS A 671 -51.69 24.57 -28.95
CA CYS A 671 -51.62 24.59 -27.48
C CYS A 671 -52.94 25.02 -26.81
N GLU A 672 -53.93 25.58 -27.54
CA GLU A 672 -55.22 26.02 -26.98
C GLU A 672 -56.16 24.86 -26.56
N PRO A 673 -56.23 23.72 -27.28
CA PRO A 673 -57.13 22.65 -26.90
C PRO A 673 -56.58 21.62 -25.88
N MET A 674 -55.37 21.78 -25.35
CA MET A 674 -54.80 20.86 -24.38
C MET A 674 -55.20 21.28 -22.95
N PRO A 675 -56.24 20.68 -22.36
CA PRO A 675 -56.71 21.11 -21.05
C PRO A 675 -55.79 20.73 -19.90
N ASP A 676 -54.92 19.71 -20.13
CA ASP A 676 -54.06 19.16 -19.10
C ASP A 676 -52.58 19.62 -19.21
N VAL A 677 -52.25 20.41 -20.26
CA VAL A 677 -50.92 20.99 -20.45
C VAL A 677 -51.01 22.50 -20.32
N PRO A 678 -50.34 23.13 -19.38
CA PRO A 678 -50.28 24.56 -19.28
C PRO A 678 -49.80 25.18 -20.60
N LYS A 679 -50.47 26.24 -21.06
CA LYS A 679 -50.15 26.92 -22.31
C LYS A 679 -48.67 27.38 -22.37
N GLU A 680 -48.15 27.80 -21.25
CA GLU A 680 -46.76 28.24 -21.11
C GLU A 680 -45.81 27.09 -21.41
N VAL A 681 -46.07 25.92 -20.87
CA VAL A 681 -45.29 24.69 -21.09
C VAL A 681 -45.39 24.22 -22.56
N CYS A 682 -46.60 24.22 -23.13
CA CYS A 682 -46.78 23.85 -24.52
C CYS A 682 -45.98 24.78 -25.46
N ASN A 683 -45.97 26.09 -25.17
CA ASN A 683 -45.17 27.07 -25.91
C ASN A 683 -43.65 26.91 -25.71
N LEU A 684 -43.26 26.32 -24.66
CA LEU A 684 -41.86 25.95 -24.49
C LEU A 684 -41.47 24.69 -25.32
N UNK A 685 -42.25 23.69 -25.37
CA UNK A 685 -42.06 22.67 -25.93
C UNK A 685 -42.07 22.82 -27.19
N PHE A 686 -43.01 23.44 -27.85
CA PHE A 686 -43.11 23.56 -29.30
C PHE A 686 -42.80 25.01 -29.73
N ALA A 687 -41.93 25.17 -30.67
CA ALA A 687 -41.50 26.51 -31.13
C ALA A 687 -41.34 26.53 -32.65
N GLU A 688 -41.52 27.75 -33.27
CA GLU A 688 -41.26 27.91 -34.70
C GLU A 688 -39.76 27.85 -35.02
N GLU A 689 -38.92 28.16 -34.05
CA GLU A 689 -37.46 28.04 -34.12
C GLU A 689 -36.98 27.32 -32.86
N TYR A 690 -35.96 26.45 -32.98
CA TYR A 690 -35.39 25.71 -31.88
C TYR A 690 -34.99 26.64 -30.75
N ASN A 691 -35.48 26.36 -29.56
CA ASN A 691 -35.19 27.13 -28.35
C ASN A 691 -34.28 26.37 -27.40
N ALA A 692 -33.00 26.61 -27.49
CA ALA A 692 -31.99 25.94 -26.68
C ALA A 692 -32.16 26.18 -25.16
N SER A 693 -32.81 27.29 -24.76
CA SER A 693 -33.03 27.57 -23.34
C SER A 693 -34.21 26.78 -22.74
N ALA A 694 -35.04 26.15 -23.57
CA ALA A 694 -36.14 25.29 -23.11
C ALA A 694 -35.62 23.87 -22.91
N THR A 695 -34.88 23.62 -21.80
CA THR A 695 -34.32 22.33 -21.42
C THR A 695 -35.39 21.48 -20.74
N PHE A 696 -35.16 20.18 -20.64
CA PHE A 696 -36.05 19.26 -19.90
C PHE A 696 -36.23 19.74 -18.45
N TRP A 697 -35.16 20.20 -17.82
CA TRP A 697 -35.24 20.75 -16.45
C TRP A 697 -36.19 21.96 -16.35
N THR A 698 -36.05 22.94 -17.26
CA THR A 698 -36.87 24.14 -17.22
C THR A 698 -38.34 23.84 -17.47
N VAL A 699 -38.62 22.92 -18.40
CA VAL A 699 -40.01 22.51 -18.74
C VAL A 699 -40.64 21.74 -17.58
N LEU A 700 -39.91 20.78 -16.95
CA LEU A 700 -40.41 20.00 -15.82
C LEU A 700 -40.60 20.86 -14.55
N MET A 701 -39.73 21.83 -14.32
CA MET A 701 -39.89 22.80 -13.22
C MET A 701 -41.12 23.70 -13.41
N GLU A 702 -41.44 24.09 -14.64
CA GLU A 702 -42.63 24.89 -14.90
C GLU A 702 -43.92 24.07 -14.74
N LEU A 703 -43.90 22.78 -15.13
CA LEU A 703 -45.00 21.83 -14.89
C LEU A 703 -45.23 21.62 -13.38
N ASP A 704 -44.15 21.43 -12.60
CA ASP A 704 -44.26 21.26 -11.17
C ASP A 704 -44.82 22.48 -10.44
N ARG A 705 -44.50 23.66 -10.93
CA ARG A 705 -44.99 24.92 -10.41
C ARG A 705 -46.50 25.08 -10.60
N ASP A 706 -47.04 24.52 -11.69
CA ASP A 706 -48.48 24.54 -11.96
C ASP A 706 -49.11 23.20 -11.58
N GLN A 707 -49.52 23.08 -10.32
CA GLN A 707 -50.11 21.87 -9.75
C GLN A 707 -51.39 21.41 -10.49
N SER A 708 -51.83 22.08 -11.53
CA SER A 708 -52.97 21.66 -12.35
C SER A 708 -52.55 20.66 -13.46
N ALA A 709 -51.27 20.63 -13.79
CA ALA A 709 -50.73 19.65 -14.73
C ALA A 709 -50.56 18.27 -14.00
N GLY A 710 -51.06 17.25 -14.60
CA GLY A 710 -50.98 15.90 -14.04
C GLY A 710 -49.57 15.34 -14.07
N THR A 711 -49.26 14.45 -13.13
CA THR A 711 -48.00 13.71 -13.08
C THR A 711 -47.75 12.92 -14.35
N GLU A 712 -48.78 12.56 -15.10
CA GLU A 712 -48.68 11.83 -16.37
C GLU A 712 -47.82 12.55 -17.42
N ILE A 713 -47.92 13.91 -17.50
CA ILE A 713 -47.15 14.69 -18.47
C ILE A 713 -45.66 14.73 -18.03
N GLN A 714 -45.41 14.90 -16.74
CA GLN A 714 -44.05 14.87 -16.20
C GLN A 714 -43.41 13.49 -16.50
N SER A 715 -44.09 12.40 -16.17
CA SER A 715 -43.58 11.04 -16.43
C SER A 715 -43.32 10.78 -17.91
N PHE A 716 -44.21 11.26 -18.79
CA PHE A 716 -44.04 11.16 -20.23
C PHE A 716 -42.76 11.90 -20.68
N LEU A 717 -42.56 13.17 -20.20
CA LEU A 717 -41.36 13.93 -20.57
C LEU A 717 -40.06 13.31 -20.01
N ILE A 718 -40.13 12.71 -18.82
CA ILE A 718 -38.99 12.01 -18.25
C ILE A 718 -38.64 10.76 -19.10
N SER A 719 -39.67 10.00 -19.58
CA SER A 719 -39.46 8.91 -20.50
C SER A 719 -38.82 9.35 -21.82
N VAL A 720 -39.34 10.47 -22.37
CA VAL A 720 -38.80 11.08 -23.60
C VAL A 720 -37.32 11.48 -23.38
N PHE A 721 -37.02 12.05 -22.22
CA PHE A 721 -35.65 12.46 -21.85
C PHE A 721 -34.72 11.23 -21.86
N TYR A 722 -35.07 10.16 -21.12
CA TYR A 722 -34.22 8.96 -21.05
C TYR A 722 -34.05 8.28 -22.40
N ASP A 723 -35.12 8.19 -23.19
CA ASP A 723 -35.09 7.59 -24.52
C ASP A 723 -34.37 8.45 -25.57
N GLY A 724 -34.29 9.76 -25.30
CA GLY A 724 -33.57 10.73 -26.12
C GLY A 724 -32.05 10.76 -25.85
N LEU A 725 -31.62 10.22 -24.72
CA LEU A 725 -30.18 10.18 -24.38
C LEU A 725 -29.48 9.00 -25.09
N SER A 726 -28.18 9.15 -25.31
CA SER A 726 -27.35 7.99 -25.70
C SER A 726 -27.27 6.98 -24.53
N PRO A 727 -27.32 5.69 -24.84
CA PRO A 727 -27.25 4.66 -23.79
C PRO A 727 -26.03 4.81 -22.88
N GLU A 728 -24.88 5.16 -23.45
CA GLU A 728 -23.61 5.30 -22.74
C GLU A 728 -23.69 6.41 -21.69
N LEU A 729 -24.16 7.60 -22.09
CA LEU A 729 -24.23 8.75 -21.21
C LEU A 729 -25.34 8.60 -20.15
N ARG A 730 -26.43 7.97 -20.51
CA ARG A 730 -27.51 7.61 -19.58
C ARG A 730 -26.99 6.68 -18.51
N HIS A 731 -26.29 5.62 -18.92
CA HIS A 731 -25.78 4.59 -18.01
C HIS A 731 -24.70 5.13 -17.05
N PHE A 732 -24.02 6.21 -17.41
CA PHE A 732 -23.08 6.88 -16.49
C PHE A 732 -23.78 7.30 -15.19
N PHE A 733 -25.02 7.74 -15.25
CA PHE A 733 -25.76 8.30 -14.13
C PHE A 733 -26.89 7.42 -13.59
N VAL A 734 -27.46 6.53 -14.41
CA VAL A 734 -28.71 5.85 -14.08
C VAL A 734 -28.61 4.35 -14.40
N SER A 735 -29.05 3.52 -13.46
CA SER A 735 -29.11 2.06 -13.64
C SER A 735 -30.10 1.67 -14.73
N LYS A 736 -29.95 0.45 -15.29
CA LYS A 736 -30.82 -0.08 -16.34
C LYS A 736 -32.28 -0.16 -15.93
N ASP A 737 -32.56 -0.33 -14.63
CA ASP A 737 -33.91 -0.47 -14.06
C ASP A 737 -34.49 0.88 -13.58
N PHE A 738 -33.74 1.98 -13.66
CA PHE A 738 -34.12 3.31 -13.19
C PHE A 738 -34.43 3.40 -11.68
N GLN A 739 -33.93 2.45 -10.89
CA GLN A 739 -34.15 2.42 -9.44
C GLN A 739 -32.93 2.96 -8.67
N ARG A 740 -31.85 3.22 -9.38
CA ARG A 740 -30.60 3.72 -8.78
C ARG A 740 -30.00 4.80 -9.68
N SER A 741 -29.37 5.79 -9.05
CA SER A 741 -28.68 6.88 -9.74
C SER A 741 -27.40 7.21 -9.02
N LEU A 742 -26.37 7.62 -9.76
CA LEU A 742 -25.11 8.10 -9.21
C LEU A 742 -25.03 9.63 -9.22
N ILE A 743 -24.55 10.19 -8.11
CA ILE A 743 -24.01 11.55 -8.06
C ILE A 743 -22.49 11.36 -8.04
N TYR A 744 -21.84 11.79 -9.09
CA TYR A 744 -20.39 11.70 -9.25
C TYR A 744 -19.74 12.90 -8.57
N ILE A 745 -18.78 12.64 -7.66
CA ILE A 745 -18.15 13.68 -6.83
C ILE A 745 -16.65 13.65 -7.04
N ASP A 746 -16.03 14.82 -7.07
CA ASP A 746 -14.58 14.92 -7.10
C ASP A 746 -14.10 16.01 -6.15
N MET A 747 -12.95 15.78 -5.53
CA MET A 747 -12.32 16.72 -4.61
C MET A 747 -10.80 16.54 -4.65
N PRO A 748 -10.00 17.57 -4.32
CA PRO A 748 -8.55 17.47 -4.39
C PRO A 748 -7.97 16.56 -3.29
N PHE A 749 -6.74 16.09 -3.47
CA PHE A 749 -5.98 15.46 -2.40
C PHE A 749 -5.66 16.53 -1.34
N MET A 750 -5.98 16.22 -0.09
CA MET A 750 -5.85 17.13 1.04
C MET A 750 -5.56 16.32 2.32
N ASP A 751 -5.27 17.02 3.42
CA ASP A 751 -5.00 16.29 4.66
C ASP A 751 -6.26 15.54 5.17
N VAL A 752 -6.03 14.47 5.93
CA VAL A 752 -7.08 13.55 6.40
C VAL A 752 -8.16 14.28 7.22
N LYS A 753 -7.80 15.29 8.01
CA LYS A 753 -8.78 16.03 8.85
C LYS A 753 -9.73 16.85 7.99
N GLU A 754 -9.22 17.45 6.92
CA GLU A 754 -10.03 18.21 5.99
C GLU A 754 -10.93 17.29 5.16
N THR A 755 -10.39 16.17 4.66
CA THR A 755 -11.16 15.12 3.96
C THR A 755 -12.28 14.60 4.87
N GLN A 756 -11.99 14.31 6.12
CA GLN A 756 -12.95 13.80 7.12
C GLN A 756 -14.08 14.83 7.37
N TRP A 757 -13.73 16.10 7.45
CA TRP A 757 -14.74 17.17 7.62
C TRP A 757 -15.67 17.25 6.42
N ARG A 758 -15.10 17.20 5.19
CA ARG A 758 -15.89 17.24 3.95
C ARG A 758 -16.79 16.00 3.84
N GLN A 759 -16.22 14.81 4.04
CA GLN A 759 -17.00 13.57 4.03
C GLN A 759 -18.15 13.65 5.04
N ALA A 760 -17.88 14.01 6.29
CA ALA A 760 -18.90 14.10 7.33
C ALA A 760 -19.99 15.14 6.98
N THR A 761 -19.63 16.21 6.26
CA THR A 761 -20.59 17.22 5.80
C THR A 761 -21.47 16.65 4.68
N ILE A 762 -20.86 15.96 3.70
CA ILE A 762 -21.56 15.31 2.58
C ILE A 762 -22.49 14.21 3.09
N ASP A 763 -21.97 13.34 3.97
CA ASP A 763 -22.74 12.26 4.58
C ASP A 763 -23.93 12.83 5.40
N GLY A 764 -23.72 13.94 6.10
CA GLY A 764 -24.78 14.65 6.82
C GLY A 764 -25.86 15.18 5.88
N TYR A 765 -25.49 15.69 4.70
CA TYR A 765 -26.48 16.14 3.69
C TYR A 765 -27.28 14.95 3.13
N ALA A 766 -26.64 13.79 2.96
CA ALA A 766 -27.28 12.56 2.49
C ALA A 766 -28.27 12.05 3.58
N GLU A 767 -27.81 11.92 4.83
CA GLU A 767 -28.62 11.46 5.96
C GLU A 767 -29.85 12.36 6.20
N ASP A 768 -29.71 13.69 6.08
CA ASP A 768 -30.81 14.64 6.27
C ASP A 768 -31.92 14.48 5.21
N ARG A 769 -31.62 13.80 4.10
CA ARG A 769 -32.56 13.61 2.98
C ARG A 769 -33.06 12.17 2.87
N ASP A 770 -32.52 11.26 3.67
CA ASP A 770 -32.95 9.88 3.65
C ASP A 770 -34.43 9.76 4.02
N ASP A 771 -35.22 9.19 3.13
CA ASP A 771 -36.63 8.93 3.38
C ASP A 771 -37.05 7.60 2.69
N PHE A 772 -38.30 7.25 2.78
CA PHE A 772 -38.80 5.96 2.27
C PHE A 772 -38.57 5.78 0.76
N ASP A 773 -38.66 6.85 -0.02
CA ASP A 773 -38.57 6.81 -1.50
C ASP A 773 -37.24 7.34 -2.03
N PHE A 774 -36.36 7.81 -1.14
CA PHE A 774 -35.10 8.44 -1.53
C PHE A 774 -34.04 8.07 -0.49
N GLN A 775 -33.16 7.17 -0.85
CA GLN A 775 -32.14 6.63 0.05
C GLN A 775 -30.74 6.84 -0.52
N PRO A 776 -30.13 7.99 -0.24
CA PRO A 776 -28.75 8.23 -0.64
C PRO A 776 -27.78 7.50 0.29
N SER A 777 -26.74 6.90 -0.26
CA SER A 777 -25.62 6.35 0.53
C SER A 777 -24.79 7.51 1.11
N GLY A 778 -23.91 7.20 2.04
CA GLY A 778 -22.78 8.06 2.34
C GLY A 778 -21.83 8.13 1.13
N LEU A 779 -20.80 8.97 1.22
CA LEU A 779 -19.77 9.11 0.19
C LEU A 779 -19.03 7.78 0.01
N ILE A 780 -18.92 7.32 -1.23
CA ILE A 780 -18.22 6.11 -1.67
C ILE A 780 -17.03 6.54 -2.52
N GLY A 781 -15.91 5.82 -2.45
CA GLY A 781 -14.74 6.08 -3.28
C GLY A 781 -13.49 6.41 -2.49
N VAL A 782 -12.50 7.01 -3.14
CA VAL A 782 -11.13 7.20 -2.61
C VAL A 782 -11.14 7.92 -1.24
N ALA A 783 -11.91 8.98 -1.09
CA ALA A 783 -11.96 9.75 0.16
C ALA A 783 -12.51 8.92 1.33
N ALA A 784 -13.60 8.18 1.10
CA ALA A 784 -14.21 7.32 2.12
C ALA A 784 -13.26 6.19 2.53
N VAL A 785 -12.61 5.56 1.55
CA VAL A 785 -11.58 4.53 1.79
C VAL A 785 -10.46 5.11 2.65
N THR A 786 -9.95 6.30 2.29
CA THR A 786 -8.86 6.97 3.02
C THR A 786 -9.23 7.20 4.49
N ILE A 787 -10.44 7.68 4.78
CA ILE A 787 -10.90 7.96 6.15
C ILE A 787 -11.09 6.65 6.94
N ASP A 788 -11.70 5.63 6.35
CA ASP A 788 -11.88 4.33 7.00
C ASP A 788 -10.52 3.70 7.32
N VAL A 789 -9.58 3.72 6.38
CA VAL A 789 -8.21 3.24 6.56
C VAL A 789 -7.53 4.00 7.70
N ASN A 790 -7.67 5.33 7.75
CA ASN A 790 -7.09 6.16 8.82
C ASN A 790 -7.64 5.78 10.20
N ASN A 791 -8.95 5.65 10.33
CA ASN A 791 -9.59 5.26 11.58
C ASN A 791 -9.13 3.88 12.07
N LEU A 792 -8.94 2.95 11.15
CA LEU A 792 -8.44 1.60 11.43
C LEU A 792 -6.98 1.61 11.88
N ILE A 793 -6.15 2.43 11.26
CA ILE A 793 -4.71 2.58 11.60
C ILE A 793 -4.58 2.99 13.06
N VAL A 794 -5.29 4.04 13.46
CA VAL A 794 -5.24 4.59 14.82
C VAL A 794 -5.73 3.54 15.84
N GLY A 795 -6.85 2.87 15.53
CA GLY A 795 -7.42 1.84 16.41
C GLY A 795 -6.54 0.60 16.54
N SER A 796 -5.99 0.12 15.42
CA SER A 796 -5.23 -1.12 15.38
C SER A 796 -3.80 -0.99 15.91
N GLN A 797 -3.19 0.20 15.88
CA GLN A 797 -1.82 0.43 16.35
C GLN A 797 -1.65 -0.03 17.82
N TRP A 798 -2.53 0.42 18.70
CA TRP A 798 -2.46 0.08 20.12
C TRP A 798 -2.71 -1.41 20.37
N GLN A 799 -3.61 -2.02 19.60
CA GLN A 799 -3.91 -3.44 19.70
C GLN A 799 -2.71 -4.29 19.29
N SER A 800 -2.17 -4.08 18.09
CA SER A 800 -1.03 -4.86 17.57
C SER A 800 0.21 -4.70 18.45
N LEU A 801 0.50 -3.47 18.90
CA LEU A 801 1.62 -3.17 19.79
C LEU A 801 1.43 -3.86 21.15
N GLY A 802 0.23 -3.80 21.73
CA GLY A 802 -0.10 -4.46 22.99
C GLY A 802 0.07 -5.98 22.90
N PHE A 803 -0.41 -6.60 21.82
CA PHE A 803 -0.24 -8.03 21.57
C PHE A 803 1.25 -8.39 21.38
N ALA A 804 2.00 -7.59 20.61
CA ALA A 804 3.44 -7.82 20.39
C ALA A 804 4.20 -7.84 21.73
N LEU A 805 3.98 -6.85 22.58
CA LEU A 805 4.62 -6.75 23.89
C LEU A 805 4.21 -7.90 24.81
N LEU A 806 2.91 -8.19 24.89
CA LEU A 806 2.37 -9.26 25.76
C LEU A 806 2.94 -10.62 25.35
N PHE A 807 2.85 -10.98 24.08
CA PHE A 807 3.34 -12.28 23.59
C PHE A 807 4.86 -12.39 23.73
N THR A 808 5.60 -11.29 23.56
CA THR A 808 7.05 -11.27 23.78
C THR A 808 7.38 -11.57 25.25
N VAL A 809 6.72 -10.90 26.21
CA VAL A 809 6.93 -11.15 27.65
C VAL A 809 6.58 -12.59 28.01
N VAL A 810 5.45 -13.10 27.49
CA VAL A 810 4.98 -14.48 27.74
C VAL A 810 6.02 -15.49 27.21
N THR A 811 6.49 -15.30 25.98
CA THR A 811 7.48 -16.18 25.35
C THR A 811 8.80 -16.18 26.11
N LEU A 812 9.31 -15.00 26.47
CA LEU A 812 10.52 -14.86 27.26
C LEU A 812 10.34 -15.48 28.64
N GLY A 813 9.16 -15.31 29.26
CA GLY A 813 8.81 -15.90 30.55
C GLY A 813 8.84 -17.42 30.50
N PHE A 814 8.29 -17.98 29.42
CA PHE A 814 8.27 -19.43 29.19
C PHE A 814 9.70 -19.99 28.98
N VAL A 815 10.50 -19.35 28.14
CA VAL A 815 11.87 -19.81 27.81
C VAL A 815 12.82 -19.61 28.98
N PHE A 816 12.78 -18.46 29.63
CA PHE A 816 13.62 -18.20 30.81
C PHE A 816 13.07 -18.88 32.07
N ARG A 817 11.83 -19.34 32.06
CA ARG A 817 11.14 -19.94 33.24
C ARG A 817 11.13 -18.97 34.41
N ASP A 818 11.08 -17.67 34.14
CA ASP A 818 11.10 -16.61 35.14
C ASP A 818 10.44 -15.36 34.53
N ALA A 819 9.21 -15.10 34.98
CA ALA A 819 8.40 -13.99 34.48
C ALA A 819 8.99 -12.62 34.84
N LYS A 820 9.65 -12.52 36.00
CA LYS A 820 10.29 -11.27 36.43
C LYS A 820 11.50 -10.95 35.54
N TYR A 821 12.30 -11.96 35.23
CA TYR A 821 13.47 -11.83 34.35
C TYR A 821 13.02 -11.43 32.95
N ALA A 822 11.95 -12.05 32.46
CA ALA A 822 11.36 -11.74 31.15
C ALA A 822 10.90 -10.27 31.09
N ALA A 823 10.13 -9.82 32.07
CA ALA A 823 9.62 -8.44 32.14
C ALA A 823 10.76 -7.42 32.19
N LEU A 824 11.82 -7.69 32.95
CA LEU A 824 13.00 -6.81 33.03
C LEU A 824 13.76 -6.77 31.71
N THR A 825 13.85 -7.92 30.99
CA THR A 825 14.51 -8.03 29.70
C THR A 825 13.75 -7.26 28.62
N THR A 826 12.43 -7.20 28.70
CA THR A 826 11.57 -6.50 27.72
C THR A 826 11.53 -4.98 27.95
N PHE A 827 11.86 -4.51 29.16
CA PHE A 827 11.74 -3.08 29.52
C PHE A 827 12.47 -2.12 28.57
N PRO A 828 13.70 -2.41 28.08
CA PRO A 828 14.35 -1.53 27.08
C PRO A 828 13.53 -1.36 25.79
N VAL A 829 12.78 -2.38 25.39
CA VAL A 829 11.91 -2.31 24.19
C VAL A 829 10.72 -1.39 24.47
N VAL A 830 10.11 -1.49 25.68
CA VAL A 830 9.04 -0.56 26.10
C VAL A 830 9.53 0.88 26.05
N PHE A 831 10.76 1.13 26.55
CA PHE A 831 11.41 2.44 26.47
C PHE A 831 11.54 2.88 25.00
N THR A 832 12.03 2.00 24.13
CA THR A 832 12.27 2.32 22.70
C THR A 832 10.95 2.63 21.98
N VAL A 833 9.91 1.85 22.24
CA VAL A 833 8.56 2.09 21.68
C VAL A 833 8.03 3.46 22.15
N ALA A 834 8.20 3.78 23.43
CA ALA A 834 7.78 5.09 23.96
C ALA A 834 8.55 6.24 23.30
N MET A 835 9.80 6.03 22.90
CA MET A 835 10.60 7.04 22.19
C MET A 835 10.13 7.26 20.74
N GLN A 836 9.33 6.35 20.18
CA GLN A 836 8.79 6.48 18.82
C GLN A 836 8.07 7.83 18.65
N TRP A 837 7.21 8.19 19.60
CA TRP A 837 6.43 9.43 19.53
C TRP A 837 7.31 10.67 19.47
N SER A 838 8.35 10.74 20.32
CA SER A 838 9.27 11.88 20.29
C SER A 838 10.08 11.94 19.00
N VAL A 839 10.50 10.79 18.47
CA VAL A 839 11.25 10.74 17.20
C VAL A 839 10.36 11.20 16.03
N MET A 840 9.12 10.70 15.95
CA MET A 840 8.19 11.06 14.88
C MET A 840 7.87 12.56 14.90
N VAL A 841 7.52 13.13 16.06
CA VAL A 841 7.19 14.56 16.19
C VAL A 841 8.40 15.46 15.89
N ILE A 842 9.60 15.10 16.39
CA ILE A 842 10.82 15.88 16.16
C ILE A 842 11.22 15.89 14.67
N LEU A 843 10.94 14.81 13.96
CA LEU A 843 11.26 14.67 12.53
C LEU A 843 10.11 15.10 11.61
N ASP A 844 8.99 15.53 12.19
CA ASP A 844 7.77 15.89 11.45
C ASP A 844 7.29 14.73 10.57
N VAL A 845 7.17 13.54 11.16
CA VAL A 845 6.73 12.31 10.48
C VAL A 845 5.35 11.93 11.01
N ASP A 846 4.38 11.90 10.13
CA ASP A 846 3.00 11.57 10.46
C ASP A 846 2.80 10.06 10.63
N LEU A 847 1.72 9.70 11.31
CA LEU A 847 1.26 8.32 11.41
C LEU A 847 0.54 7.97 10.10
N SER A 848 1.13 7.07 9.33
CA SER A 848 0.68 6.66 8.00
C SER A 848 0.52 5.13 7.93
N LEU A 849 0.05 4.62 6.80
CA LEU A 849 -0.09 3.19 6.53
C LEU A 849 1.20 2.40 6.79
N VAL A 850 2.35 3.00 6.51
CA VAL A 850 3.66 2.34 6.67
C VAL A 850 4.20 2.56 8.09
N THR A 851 4.11 3.80 8.62
CA THR A 851 4.71 4.13 9.91
C THR A 851 3.97 3.51 11.10
N VAL A 852 2.70 3.13 10.94
CA VAL A 852 1.92 2.41 11.98
C VAL A 852 2.56 1.07 12.35
N MET A 853 3.24 0.41 11.40
CA MET A 853 3.88 -0.89 11.61
C MET A 853 5.15 -0.79 12.48
N ILE A 854 5.74 0.41 12.63
CA ILE A 854 7.04 0.64 13.30
C ILE A 854 7.03 0.03 14.70
N GLY A 855 5.97 0.26 15.48
CA GLY A 855 5.88 -0.22 16.86
C GLY A 855 6.02 -1.74 16.97
N SER A 856 5.28 -2.48 16.18
CA SER A 856 5.30 -3.95 16.17
C SER A 856 6.62 -4.51 15.63
N ILE A 857 7.13 -3.93 14.53
CA ILE A 857 8.45 -4.26 13.99
C ILE A 857 9.53 -4.05 15.05
N LEU A 858 9.47 -2.91 15.75
CA LEU A 858 10.44 -2.52 16.77
C LEU A 858 10.40 -3.47 17.98
N VAL A 859 9.23 -3.95 18.39
CA VAL A 859 9.12 -4.95 19.46
C VAL A 859 9.81 -6.24 19.04
N GLY A 860 9.57 -6.70 17.81
CA GLY A 860 10.19 -7.92 17.28
C GLY A 860 11.70 -7.82 17.15
N VAL A 861 12.21 -6.72 16.59
CA VAL A 861 13.63 -6.54 16.27
C VAL A 861 14.41 -5.97 17.48
N GLY A 862 13.81 -5.02 18.20
CA GLY A 862 14.48 -4.34 19.30
C GLY A 862 14.75 -5.24 20.51
N VAL A 863 13.88 -6.23 20.73
CA VAL A 863 14.06 -7.18 21.84
C VAL A 863 15.29 -8.09 21.65
N ASP A 864 15.72 -8.28 20.39
CA ASP A 864 16.88 -9.11 20.04
C ASP A 864 18.14 -8.64 20.80
N PHE A 865 18.40 -7.33 20.81
CA PHE A 865 19.55 -6.75 21.51
C PHE A 865 19.50 -7.09 23.03
N SER A 866 18.30 -7.01 23.63
CA SER A 866 18.09 -7.35 25.03
C SER A 866 18.26 -8.84 25.31
N ILE A 867 17.78 -9.70 24.43
CA ILE A 867 17.85 -11.17 24.54
C ILE A 867 19.31 -11.65 24.57
N HIS A 868 20.15 -11.11 23.70
CA HIS A 868 21.57 -11.49 23.62
C HIS A 868 22.31 -11.16 24.92
N ILE A 869 22.09 -9.96 25.49
CA ILE A 869 22.67 -9.57 26.78
C ILE A 869 22.10 -10.43 27.92
N ALA A 870 20.77 -10.59 27.97
CA ALA A 870 20.09 -11.37 29.00
C ALA A 870 20.55 -12.83 28.99
N SER A 871 20.61 -13.45 27.83
CA SER A 871 21.09 -14.84 27.69
C SER A 871 22.52 -14.99 28.19
N ARG A 872 23.39 -14.02 27.87
CA ARG A 872 24.80 -14.03 28.30
C ARG A 872 24.94 -13.78 29.80
N VAL A 873 24.21 -12.83 30.36
CA VAL A 873 24.18 -12.56 31.82
C VAL A 873 23.79 -13.85 32.58
N ARG A 874 22.80 -14.55 32.08
CA ARG A 874 22.30 -15.79 32.68
C ARG A 874 23.33 -16.94 32.56
N GLU A 875 23.98 -17.06 31.39
CA GLU A 875 25.06 -18.03 31.15
C GLU A 875 26.20 -17.87 32.17
N LEU A 876 26.53 -16.59 32.49
CA LEU A 876 27.62 -16.26 33.43
C LEU A 876 27.18 -16.20 34.90
N GLY A 877 25.91 -16.53 35.21
CA GLY A 877 25.41 -16.70 36.58
C GLY A 877 24.74 -15.51 37.23
N GLY A 878 24.50 -14.41 36.50
CA GLY A 878 23.67 -13.27 36.95
C GLY A 878 24.25 -12.40 38.06
N THR A 879 25.56 -12.38 38.26
CA THR A 879 26.27 -11.53 39.24
C THR A 879 26.55 -10.15 38.60
N LEU A 880 27.00 -9.18 39.41
CA LEU A 880 27.44 -7.84 38.94
C LEU A 880 28.58 -7.97 37.93
N GLU A 881 29.53 -8.84 38.19
CA GLU A 881 30.64 -9.15 37.27
C GLU A 881 30.11 -9.76 35.97
N ALA A 882 29.20 -10.72 36.09
CA ALA A 882 28.55 -11.36 34.92
C ALA A 882 27.83 -10.31 34.04
N ILE A 883 27.18 -9.31 34.63
CA ILE A 883 26.52 -8.20 33.90
C ILE A 883 27.58 -7.37 33.15
N GLN A 884 28.69 -7.02 33.82
CA GLN A 884 29.79 -6.20 33.23
C GLN A 884 30.45 -6.97 32.05
N ASP A 885 30.78 -8.23 32.27
CA ASP A 885 31.46 -9.09 31.26
C ASP A 885 30.54 -9.35 30.06
N SER A 886 29.25 -9.59 30.31
CA SER A 886 28.25 -9.77 29.24
C SER A 886 28.17 -8.53 28.37
N CYS A 887 28.08 -7.36 28.96
CA CYS A 887 27.98 -6.10 28.23
C CYS A 887 29.27 -5.77 27.47
N ALA A 888 30.45 -6.07 28.05
CA ALA A 888 31.73 -5.83 27.39
C ALA A 888 31.94 -6.78 26.19
N SER A 889 31.66 -8.06 26.35
CA SER A 889 31.91 -9.07 25.29
C SER A 889 30.83 -9.04 24.20
N THR A 890 29.54 -9.07 24.59
CA THR A 890 28.41 -9.15 23.65
C THR A 890 28.09 -7.78 23.05
N GLY A 891 28.33 -6.69 23.78
CA GLY A 891 27.92 -5.35 23.36
C GLY A 891 28.56 -4.88 22.06
N MET A 892 29.82 -5.24 21.82
CA MET A 892 30.49 -4.88 20.55
C MET A 892 29.83 -5.60 19.36
N SER A 893 29.47 -6.87 19.54
CA SER A 893 28.74 -7.65 18.53
C SER A 893 27.34 -7.06 18.25
N LEU A 894 26.68 -6.53 19.28
CA LEU A 894 25.39 -5.84 19.13
C LEU A 894 25.53 -4.54 18.35
N PHE A 895 26.60 -3.78 18.62
CA PHE A 895 26.90 -2.56 17.88
C PHE A 895 27.17 -2.87 16.40
N GLU A 896 27.94 -3.92 16.10
CA GLU A 896 28.17 -4.41 14.73
C GLU A 896 26.83 -4.76 14.06
N ALA A 897 25.98 -5.52 14.77
CA ALA A 897 24.67 -5.93 14.26
C ALA A 897 23.80 -4.71 13.94
N PHE A 898 23.77 -3.71 14.84
CA PHE A 898 23.03 -2.45 14.61
C PHE A 898 23.51 -1.74 13.34
N VAL A 899 24.85 -1.60 13.15
CA VAL A 899 25.40 -0.87 11.99
C VAL A 899 25.09 -1.63 10.69
N VAL A 900 25.20 -2.98 10.69
CA VAL A 900 24.91 -3.81 9.50
C VAL A 900 23.41 -3.75 9.16
N THR A 901 22.54 -3.84 10.17
CA THR A 901 21.08 -3.74 9.99
C THR A 901 20.70 -2.36 9.44
N SER A 902 21.29 -1.28 10.02
CA SER A 902 21.04 0.08 9.54
C SER A 902 21.50 0.27 8.09
N ALA A 903 22.66 -0.29 7.72
CA ALA A 903 23.17 -0.22 6.35
C ALA A 903 22.22 -0.93 5.35
N GLY A 904 21.65 -2.06 5.75
CA GLY A 904 20.64 -2.76 4.96
C GLY A 904 19.36 -1.92 4.78
N LEU A 905 18.87 -1.36 5.89
CA LEU A 905 17.67 -0.52 5.86
C LEU A 905 17.88 0.79 5.08
N MET A 906 19.08 1.37 5.16
CA MET A 906 19.39 2.62 4.43
C MET A 906 19.21 2.50 2.92
N THR A 907 19.27 1.31 2.36
CA THR A 907 19.06 1.13 0.92
C THR A 907 17.62 1.43 0.51
N ALA A 908 16.68 1.33 1.42
CA ALA A 908 15.29 1.69 1.15
C ALA A 908 15.10 3.21 0.92
N TYR A 909 16.09 4.05 1.25
CA TYR A 909 16.08 5.47 0.85
C TYR A 909 16.11 5.67 -0.67
N LEU A 910 16.57 4.66 -1.42
CA LEU A 910 16.62 4.70 -2.88
C LEU A 910 15.24 4.45 -3.51
N ILE A 911 14.27 3.97 -2.72
CA ILE A 911 12.90 3.75 -3.18
C ILE A 911 12.25 5.14 -3.36
N PRO A 912 11.77 5.49 -4.58
CA PRO A 912 11.16 6.81 -4.83
C PRO A 912 9.69 6.88 -4.39
N ILE A 913 9.36 6.24 -3.29
CA ILE A 913 8.03 6.29 -2.65
C ILE A 913 8.14 7.18 -1.42
N PRO A 914 7.44 8.31 -1.36
CA PRO A 914 7.59 9.29 -0.28
C PRO A 914 7.40 8.70 1.12
N ALA A 915 6.42 7.82 1.32
CA ALA A 915 6.10 7.23 2.62
C ALA A 915 7.23 6.35 3.20
N ILE A 916 8.12 5.81 2.35
CA ILE A 916 9.17 4.87 2.78
C ILE A 916 10.35 5.59 3.44
N LYS A 917 10.73 6.77 2.97
CA LYS A 917 11.89 7.52 3.49
C LYS A 917 11.73 7.89 4.98
N PRO A 918 10.60 8.52 5.41
CA PRO A 918 10.38 8.79 6.85
C PRO A 918 10.31 7.50 7.69
N PHE A 919 9.63 6.46 7.19
CA PHE A 919 9.53 5.15 7.86
C PHE A 919 10.92 4.58 8.19
N VAL A 920 11.83 4.53 7.19
CA VAL A 920 13.19 4.01 7.34
C VAL A 920 14.00 4.88 8.32
N THR A 921 13.87 6.21 8.24
CA THR A 921 14.55 7.15 9.13
C THR A 921 14.18 6.86 10.59
N VAL A 922 12.89 6.79 10.87
CA VAL A 922 12.37 6.55 12.22
C VAL A 922 12.85 5.18 12.73
N ILE A 923 12.76 4.11 11.92
CA ILE A 923 13.19 2.77 12.32
C ILE A 923 14.69 2.75 12.67
N ILE A 924 15.56 3.34 11.85
CA ILE A 924 17.01 3.36 12.09
C ILE A 924 17.33 4.07 13.42
N ILE A 925 16.69 5.21 13.68
CA ILE A 925 16.88 5.97 14.92
C ILE A 925 16.37 5.15 16.13
N LEU A 926 15.23 4.50 15.99
CA LEU A 926 14.67 3.67 17.06
C LEU A 926 15.49 2.39 17.30
N LEU A 927 16.09 1.81 16.26
CA LEU A 927 17.04 0.69 16.42
C LEU A 927 18.29 1.14 17.19
N LEU A 928 18.75 2.39 16.97
CA LEU A 928 19.84 2.97 17.78
C LEU A 928 19.40 3.07 19.25
N PHE A 929 18.18 3.58 19.50
CA PHE A 929 17.63 3.64 20.86
C PHE A 929 17.50 2.24 21.48
N ALA A 930 17.09 1.22 20.69
CA ALA A 930 16.98 -0.17 21.13
C ALA A 930 18.36 -0.71 21.54
N ALA A 931 19.38 -0.53 20.69
CA ALA A 931 20.75 -0.96 20.97
C ALA A 931 21.32 -0.24 22.22
N VAL A 932 21.14 1.10 22.29
CA VAL A 932 21.61 1.92 23.43
C VAL A 932 20.89 1.51 24.72
N SER A 933 19.57 1.32 24.68
CA SER A 933 18.80 0.92 25.86
C SER A 933 19.17 -0.49 26.33
N ALA A 934 19.42 -1.43 25.40
CA ALA A 934 19.88 -2.77 25.73
C ALA A 934 21.28 -2.72 26.40
N LEU A 935 22.18 -1.84 25.93
CA LEU A 935 23.55 -1.74 26.43
C LEU A 935 23.68 -0.89 27.72
N LEU A 936 22.79 0.08 27.95
CA LEU A 936 22.90 1.00 29.09
C LEU A 936 21.75 0.81 30.09
N LEU A 937 20.50 0.75 29.64
CA LEU A 937 19.32 0.66 30.52
C LEU A 937 19.18 -0.74 31.13
N LEU A 938 19.27 -1.78 30.30
CA LEU A 938 19.09 -3.18 30.77
C LEU A 938 20.11 -3.57 31.85
N PRO A 939 21.43 -3.32 31.66
CA PRO A 939 22.42 -3.59 32.72
C PRO A 939 22.20 -2.74 33.98
N ALA A 940 21.76 -1.48 33.82
CA ALA A 940 21.42 -0.63 34.96
C ALA A 940 20.23 -1.19 35.75
N ILE A 941 19.20 -1.69 35.06
CA ILE A 941 18.06 -2.35 35.70
C ILE A 941 18.53 -3.59 36.46
N TYR A 942 19.23 -4.51 35.78
CA TYR A 942 19.75 -5.74 36.38
C TYR A 942 20.63 -5.43 37.61
N SER A 943 21.53 -4.47 37.46
CA SER A 943 22.42 -4.05 38.54
C SER A 943 21.62 -3.49 39.74
N THR A 944 20.56 -2.72 39.49
CA THR A 944 19.69 -2.18 40.56
C THR A 944 18.99 -3.31 41.32
N PHE A 945 18.47 -4.33 40.59
CA PHE A 945 17.79 -5.45 41.23
C PHE A 945 18.77 -6.36 41.99
N VAL A 946 19.99 -6.59 41.47
CA VAL A 946 21.03 -7.37 42.15
C VAL A 946 21.46 -6.62 43.45
N LYS A 947 21.64 -5.26 43.38
CA LYS A 947 21.96 -4.45 44.55
C LYS A 947 20.84 -4.43 45.59
N MET A 948 19.57 -4.68 45.20
CA MET A 948 18.43 -4.84 46.09
C MET A 948 18.31 -6.24 46.67
N GLY A 949 19.22 -7.17 46.33
CA GLY A 949 19.21 -8.54 46.81
C GLY A 949 18.36 -9.50 45.99
N TRP A 950 17.91 -9.13 44.76
CA TRP A 950 17.14 -9.99 43.90
C TRP A 950 18.09 -10.80 43.00
N GLY A 951 18.13 -12.11 43.19
CA GLY A 951 18.88 -12.98 42.29
C GLY A 951 18.30 -13.01 40.89
N LEU A 952 19.13 -12.84 39.86
CA LEU A 952 18.73 -12.87 38.45
C LEU A 952 18.76 -14.29 37.85
N SER A 953 19.25 -15.26 38.60
CA SER A 953 19.45 -16.64 38.11
C SER A 953 18.46 -17.57 38.77
N GLY A 954 17.43 -18.00 38.08
CA GLY A 954 16.45 -18.97 38.55
C GLY A 954 17.02 -20.40 38.77
N GLY A 955 18.29 -20.63 38.41
CA GLY A 955 18.96 -21.92 38.58
C GLY A 955 20.08 -21.96 39.63
N SER A 956 20.59 -20.76 40.02
CA SER A 956 21.74 -20.73 40.94
C SER A 956 21.36 -20.99 42.40
N ASP A 957 20.17 -20.62 42.83
CA ASP A 957 19.70 -20.90 44.20
C ASP A 957 19.60 -22.43 44.48
N ALA A 958 19.18 -23.19 43.48
CA ALA A 958 19.21 -24.65 43.59
C ALA A 958 20.63 -25.22 43.63
N MET A 959 21.56 -24.64 42.87
CA MET A 959 22.97 -25.02 42.89
C MET A 959 23.68 -24.54 44.17
N ARG A 960 23.38 -23.30 44.64
CA ARG A 960 23.89 -22.78 45.94
C ARG A 960 23.39 -23.63 47.11
N ARG A 961 22.12 -24.05 47.11
CA ARG A 961 21.56 -24.96 48.12
C ARG A 961 22.19 -26.37 48.05
N LYS A 962 22.51 -26.85 46.84
CA LYS A 962 23.21 -28.11 46.63
C LYS A 962 24.69 -28.04 47.07
N ALA A 963 25.33 -26.85 46.98
CA ALA A 963 26.70 -26.62 47.36
C ALA A 963 26.85 -26.20 48.84
N GLY A 964 25.77 -26.09 49.62
CA GLY A 964 25.79 -25.77 51.04
C GLY A 964 26.18 -24.34 51.39
N LEU A 965 26.17 -23.49 50.38
CA LEU A 965 26.53 -22.06 50.58
C LEU A 965 25.28 -21.21 50.86
N SER A 966 24.76 -21.30 52.09
CA SER A 966 23.73 -20.41 52.60
C SER A 966 24.39 -19.15 53.16
N GLY A 967 24.89 -18.28 52.31
CA GLY A 967 25.41 -16.98 52.70
C GLY A 967 24.33 -15.89 52.47
N GLY A 968 23.79 -15.41 53.55
CA GLY A 968 22.85 -14.26 53.55
C GLY A 968 23.55 -12.95 53.15
N ALA A 969 22.88 -11.84 53.36
CA ALA A 969 23.24 -10.50 52.98
C ALA A 969 24.71 -10.08 53.24
N SER A 970 25.39 -10.72 54.14
CA SER A 970 26.79 -10.47 54.44
C SER A 970 27.78 -10.77 53.31
N ALA A 971 27.45 -11.77 52.44
CA ALA A 971 28.32 -12.15 51.32
C ALA A 971 28.19 -11.09 50.18
N VAL A 972 27.02 -10.55 50.01
CA VAL A 972 26.77 -9.50 49.02
C VAL A 972 27.47 -8.15 49.42
N ILE A 973 27.48 -7.86 50.70
CA ILE A 973 28.17 -6.66 51.24
C ILE A 973 29.70 -6.82 51.11
N ALA A 974 30.23 -8.01 51.38
CA ALA A 974 31.67 -8.31 51.19
C ALA A 974 32.09 -8.24 49.71
N GLU A 975 31.22 -8.65 48.81
CA GLU A 975 31.46 -8.58 47.38
C GLU A 975 31.37 -7.11 46.84
N LEU A 976 30.51 -6.28 47.43
CA LEU A 976 30.43 -4.86 47.15
C LEU A 976 31.64 -4.10 47.66
N ASP A 977 32.12 -4.41 48.89
CA ASP A 977 33.31 -3.83 49.47
C ASP A 977 34.58 -4.22 48.69
N ALA A 978 34.63 -5.46 48.18
CA ALA A 978 35.72 -5.95 47.32
C ALA A 978 35.70 -5.24 45.94
N ALA A 979 34.54 -5.01 45.39
CA ALA A 979 34.40 -4.28 44.13
C ALA A 979 34.78 -2.79 44.25
N GLU A 980 34.42 -2.17 45.38
CA GLU A 980 34.84 -0.78 45.66
C GLU A 980 36.35 -0.68 45.86
N SER A 981 36.98 -1.65 46.49
CA SER A 981 38.45 -1.66 46.68
C SER A 981 39.17 -1.92 45.33
N TYR A 982 38.60 -2.69 44.44
CA TYR A 982 39.16 -2.94 43.10
C TYR A 982 39.08 -1.71 42.19
N ASP A 983 37.99 -0.97 42.28
CA ASP A 983 37.81 0.30 41.55
C ASP A 983 38.73 1.40 42.09
N ALA A 984 39.00 1.41 43.39
CA ALA A 984 39.95 2.37 44.01
C ALA A 984 41.39 2.10 43.52
N VAL A 985 41.77 0.84 43.35
CA VAL A 985 43.08 0.46 42.80
C VAL A 985 43.21 0.79 41.31
N LEU A 986 42.14 0.63 40.53
CA LEU A 986 42.15 0.98 39.10
C LEU A 986 42.15 2.52 38.86
N LEU A 987 41.49 3.29 39.73
CA LEU A 987 41.53 4.76 39.65
C LEU A 987 42.90 5.33 40.07
N SER A 988 43.56 4.69 41.04
CA SER A 988 44.93 5.09 41.42
C SER A 988 45.96 4.76 40.34
N SER A 989 45.74 3.73 39.56
CA SER A 989 46.62 3.36 38.43
C SER A 989 46.34 4.18 37.17
N ALA A 990 45.18 4.81 37.07
CA ALA A 990 44.85 5.68 35.94
C ALA A 990 45.44 7.10 36.09
N ASP A 991 45.62 7.57 37.33
CA ASP A 991 46.22 8.89 37.60
C ASP A 991 47.75 8.90 37.32
N ASP A 992 48.40 7.73 37.30
CA ASP A 992 49.81 7.63 36.96
C ASP A 992 50.08 7.46 35.44
N ALA A 993 49.04 7.44 34.59
CA ALA A 993 49.16 7.18 33.14
C ALA A 993 48.83 8.42 32.26
N TRP A 994 48.76 9.66 32.89
CA TRP A 994 48.61 10.92 32.15
C TRP A 994 49.82 11.82 32.34
#